data_ccf3db7f6a87e0909808cbbcd5108d98
#
_entry.id   ccf3db7f6a87e0909808cbbcd5108d98
#
_cell.length_a   1.000
_cell.length_b   1.000
_cell.length_c   1.000
_cell.angle_alpha   90.00
_cell.angle_beta   90.00
_cell.angle_gamma   90.00
#
_symmetry.space_group_name_H-M   'P 1'
#
loop_
_entity.id
_entity.type
_entity.pdbx_description
1 polymer ?
#
loop_
_entity_poly.entity_id
_entity_poly.type
_entity_poly.pdbx_seq_one_letter_code
_entity_poly.pdbx_strand_id
1 'polypeptide(L)'
;MSILNNKLIIKGARQHNLKNINVEIPRDKLVVITGLSGSGKSSLAFDTIYAEGQRRYVESLSSYARQFLGLMEKPDMDTIEGLSPAISIEQKATARNPRSTVGTVTEIHDYLRLLYAHIGIPHCWKCGKPIQKQTVQQIVDTVSKFPENTKLHILAPLVRGRKGEHKGVLDEVRREGFLRVRVDGDVYSVDDKIILNKNKKHTIEVVVDRIQIKKKIQDRLTESVELALKIGSGLIVVHELPNKEHIFSEHFACPDCEVSMEEMVPRMFSFNSPYGACPKCDGLGSHMEVDPELIVPDKTKSLIQGGIAPLGEQPRGNWYGSILKSLAKHYEFNFTTPWIKLDTAIRQILLFGTGKEKFEMSYSSERWSGTYTGGWEGAIPNLIRRYKQTKSAGIREWIEQFMSMRPCSECNGSRLKKESLGVKVNDITLGDLSSRSIKDIHAFFENIELSTMHQQIAEQIIKELKQRLGFLVNVGLNYLTLDRSATTLSGGEAQRIRLATQIGSQLMGVLYILDEPSIGLHPRENNRLLNTLKTLRDIGNSILVVEHDEETMLEADHVIDLGPGAGIYGGEITFSGTPTDLLKSKKSLTGKYLSGKKKIPIPSNRRSNESYYLTLKGATGNNLKKINVKIPLSRFVVVTGVSGSGKSTLVNETLYPALAKHITNSRQYPLSYETIDGIKYIDKVVDIDQRPIGRTPRSNPATYTGLFTHIRDLFAKLPEAKIRGYKPGRFSFNVKGGRCASCEGDGIIKIEMNFLPDVYVTCEVCNGKRYNRETLEIKYRGKSIAEVLEMSVSEALGFFEHIPSIKKKLTTLNEVGLGYIHLGQQATTLSGGEAQRVKLATELSKTSTSKTFYILDEPTTGLHFEDIRMLLNVLQKLVDRGNSVIVIEHNLDVIKTADWVIDLGPEGGDEGGTVLAVGTPEQVAKVKNSYTGHYLNKIFKVRGKK
;
A
#
# COMPACT_ATOMS: atom_id res chain seq x y z
N MET A 1 -22.18 46.34 -6.24
CA MET A 1 -21.34 45.17 -5.94
C MET A 1 -20.13 45.22 -6.85
N SER A 2 -18.93 45.46 -6.29
CA SER A 2 -17.67 45.62 -6.99
C SER A 2 -17.41 44.42 -7.87
N ILE A 3 -16.89 44.64 -9.08
CA ILE A 3 -16.32 43.65 -9.98
C ILE A 3 -15.29 42.84 -9.15
N LEU A 4 -15.69 41.74 -8.57
CA LEU A 4 -14.81 40.85 -7.83
C LEU A 4 -13.71 40.41 -8.84
N ASN A 5 -12.48 40.74 -8.50
CA ASN A 5 -11.30 40.40 -9.25
C ASN A 5 -11.35 38.90 -9.63
N ASN A 6 -11.52 38.62 -10.92
CA ASN A 6 -11.57 37.25 -11.46
C ASN A 6 -10.15 36.61 -11.48
N LYS A 7 -9.28 37.10 -10.56
CA LYS A 7 -7.88 36.68 -10.45
C LYS A 7 -7.48 36.51 -8.99
N LEU A 8 -6.59 35.56 -8.74
CA LEU A 8 -5.77 35.45 -7.57
C LEU A 8 -4.50 36.31 -7.80
N ILE A 9 -4.28 37.31 -6.95
CA ILE A 9 -3.16 38.26 -7.09
C ILE A 9 -2.21 38.07 -5.89
N ILE A 10 -0.97 37.73 -6.17
CA ILE A 10 0.09 37.55 -5.17
C ILE A 10 1.14 38.63 -5.40
N LYS A 11 1.53 39.32 -4.34
CA LYS A 11 2.59 40.34 -4.38
C LYS A 11 3.69 40.01 -3.38
N GLY A 12 4.92 40.17 -3.83
CA GLY A 12 6.09 40.09 -2.97
C GLY A 12 6.36 38.69 -2.40
N ALA A 13 6.09 37.61 -3.11
CA ALA A 13 6.37 36.26 -2.59
C ALA A 13 7.89 35.98 -2.56
N ARG A 14 8.39 35.62 -1.35
CA ARG A 14 9.81 35.41 -1.04
C ARG A 14 10.08 34.06 -0.35
N GLN A 15 9.09 33.20 -0.31
CA GLN A 15 9.20 31.89 0.36
C GLN A 15 10.31 31.05 -0.26
N HIS A 16 11.23 30.54 0.53
CA HIS A 16 12.40 29.75 0.13
C HIS A 16 13.29 30.48 -0.92
N ASN A 17 13.28 29.99 -2.18
CA ASN A 17 14.12 30.57 -3.24
C ASN A 17 13.36 31.56 -4.14
N LEU A 18 12.12 31.91 -3.84
CA LEU A 18 11.35 32.89 -4.60
C LEU A 18 11.94 34.31 -4.45
N LYS A 19 12.13 35.01 -5.56
CA LYS A 19 12.82 36.31 -5.63
C LYS A 19 11.83 37.47 -5.67
N ASN A 20 11.03 37.67 -4.60
CA ASN A 20 10.08 38.77 -4.48
C ASN A 20 9.15 38.87 -5.70
N ILE A 21 8.55 37.75 -6.08
CA ILE A 21 7.76 37.65 -7.31
C ILE A 21 6.34 38.20 -7.12
N ASN A 22 5.81 38.77 -8.20
CA ASN A 22 4.42 39.15 -8.33
C ASN A 22 3.78 38.30 -9.41
N VAL A 23 2.60 37.71 -9.12
CA VAL A 23 1.91 36.86 -10.08
C VAL A 23 0.40 37.03 -10.00
N GLU A 24 -0.24 37.06 -11.15
CA GLU A 24 -1.70 37.05 -11.32
C GLU A 24 -2.12 35.73 -11.92
N ILE A 25 -3.02 35.02 -11.25
CA ILE A 25 -3.51 33.71 -11.64
C ILE A 25 -5.01 33.83 -11.92
N PRO A 26 -5.49 33.51 -13.12
CA PRO A 26 -6.92 33.57 -13.43
C PRO A 26 -7.69 32.51 -12.61
N ARG A 27 -8.86 32.90 -12.09
CA ARG A 27 -9.77 32.00 -11.36
C ARG A 27 -10.64 31.21 -12.35
N ASP A 28 -11.18 30.09 -11.87
CA ASP A 28 -12.08 29.19 -12.62
C ASP A 28 -11.43 28.70 -13.94
N LYS A 29 -10.11 28.44 -13.84
CA LYS A 29 -9.25 28.02 -14.93
C LYS A 29 -8.35 26.85 -14.49
N LEU A 30 -7.91 26.07 -15.47
CA LEU A 30 -6.83 25.10 -15.31
C LEU A 30 -5.49 25.83 -15.55
N VAL A 31 -4.76 26.06 -14.46
CA VAL A 31 -3.47 26.74 -14.47
C VAL A 31 -2.35 25.78 -14.17
N VAL A 32 -1.32 25.76 -15.02
CA VAL A 32 -0.14 24.91 -14.82
C VAL A 32 1.05 25.74 -14.39
N ILE A 33 1.69 25.36 -13.28
CA ILE A 33 2.99 25.88 -12.84
C ILE A 33 4.05 24.88 -13.26
N THR A 34 4.99 25.32 -14.10
CA THR A 34 6.08 24.50 -14.62
C THR A 34 7.46 25.15 -14.43
N GLY A 35 8.53 24.49 -14.85
CA GLY A 35 9.92 24.94 -14.75
C GLY A 35 10.87 23.85 -14.25
N LEU A 36 12.16 24.13 -14.20
CA LEU A 36 13.19 23.19 -13.75
C LEU A 36 12.92 22.64 -12.34
N SER A 37 13.42 21.45 -12.02
CA SER A 37 13.43 20.95 -10.64
C SER A 37 14.20 21.92 -9.75
N GLY A 38 13.62 22.29 -8.58
CA GLY A 38 14.19 23.31 -7.69
C GLY A 38 14.05 24.75 -8.16
N SER A 39 13.22 25.08 -9.19
CA SER A 39 12.97 26.46 -9.64
C SER A 39 12.01 27.27 -8.75
N GLY A 40 11.37 26.65 -7.71
CA GLY A 40 10.44 27.32 -6.79
C GLY A 40 8.97 27.02 -7.05
N LYS A 41 8.62 26.07 -7.89
CA LYS A 41 7.22 25.68 -8.20
C LYS A 41 6.43 25.31 -6.94
N SER A 42 6.95 24.38 -6.15
CA SER A 42 6.29 23.93 -4.93
C SER A 42 6.26 25.05 -3.87
N SER A 43 7.31 25.89 -3.81
CA SER A 43 7.35 27.06 -2.94
C SER A 43 6.23 28.05 -3.24
N LEU A 44 5.90 28.26 -4.53
CA LEU A 44 4.78 29.11 -4.92
C LEU A 44 3.43 28.42 -4.65
N ALA A 45 3.24 27.17 -5.14
CA ALA A 45 1.95 26.49 -5.10
C ALA A 45 1.55 26.05 -3.69
N PHE A 46 2.47 25.40 -2.96
CA PHE A 46 2.18 24.77 -1.66
C PHE A 46 2.60 25.64 -0.50
N ASP A 47 3.88 26.09 -0.47
CA ASP A 47 4.41 26.82 0.70
C ASP A 47 3.96 28.29 0.74
N THR A 48 3.38 28.83 -0.35
CA THR A 48 2.81 30.18 -0.39
C THR A 48 1.29 30.16 -0.52
N ILE A 49 0.74 29.68 -1.62
CA ILE A 49 -0.71 29.81 -1.93
C ILE A 49 -1.53 28.89 -1.01
N TYR A 50 -1.18 27.59 -0.97
CA TYR A 50 -1.92 26.64 -0.13
C TYR A 50 -1.74 26.94 1.36
N ALA A 51 -0.53 27.21 1.80
CA ALA A 51 -0.23 27.51 3.20
C ALA A 51 -1.03 28.70 3.72
N GLU A 52 -1.14 29.79 2.94
CA GLU A 52 -1.96 30.95 3.29
C GLU A 52 -3.47 30.62 3.27
N GLY A 53 -3.93 29.84 2.30
CA GLY A 53 -5.32 29.37 2.25
C GLY A 53 -5.71 28.56 3.48
N GLN A 54 -4.85 27.64 3.88
CA GLN A 54 -5.03 26.82 5.08
C GLN A 54 -4.95 27.66 6.36
N ARG A 55 -4.00 28.60 6.45
CA ARG A 55 -3.88 29.51 7.58
C ARG A 55 -5.18 30.33 7.79
N ARG A 56 -5.72 30.94 6.73
CA ARG A 56 -6.98 31.70 6.80
C ARG A 56 -8.16 30.84 7.19
N TYR A 57 -8.21 29.60 6.68
CA TYR A 57 -9.25 28.64 7.05
C TYR A 57 -9.18 28.32 8.56
N VAL A 58 -7.97 27.97 9.07
CA VAL A 58 -7.77 27.68 10.50
C VAL A 58 -8.10 28.88 11.37
N GLU A 59 -7.74 30.11 10.95
CA GLU A 59 -8.08 31.33 11.66
C GLU A 59 -9.60 31.62 11.72
N SER A 60 -10.36 31.15 10.74
CA SER A 60 -11.83 31.27 10.72
C SER A 60 -12.54 30.32 11.69
N LEU A 61 -11.85 29.29 12.20
CA LEU A 61 -12.40 28.30 13.13
C LEU A 61 -12.53 28.90 14.56
N SER A 62 -13.32 28.20 15.39
CA SER A 62 -13.48 28.58 16.80
C SER A 62 -12.14 28.55 17.56
N SER A 63 -12.03 29.34 18.64
CA SER A 63 -10.83 29.36 19.48
C SER A 63 -10.45 28.00 20.04
N TYR A 64 -11.44 27.14 20.32
CA TYR A 64 -11.26 25.78 20.78
C TYR A 64 -10.61 24.91 19.67
N ALA A 65 -11.11 24.96 18.45
CA ALA A 65 -10.54 24.23 17.32
C ALA A 65 -9.11 24.66 16.98
N ARG A 66 -8.82 25.99 17.08
CA ARG A 66 -7.47 26.53 16.86
C ARG A 66 -6.44 26.03 17.86
N GLN A 67 -6.83 25.78 19.14
CA GLN A 67 -5.92 25.22 20.15
C GLN A 67 -5.39 23.81 19.74
N PHE A 68 -6.18 23.04 19.02
CA PHE A 68 -5.79 21.70 18.56
C PHE A 68 -4.98 21.72 17.25
N LEU A 69 -5.24 22.68 16.37
CA LEU A 69 -4.61 22.75 15.04
C LEU A 69 -3.29 23.55 15.05
N GLY A 70 -3.03 24.30 16.11
CA GLY A 70 -1.85 25.16 16.22
C GLY A 70 -1.95 26.43 15.37
N LEU A 71 -1.09 27.42 15.68
CA LEU A 71 -0.93 28.64 14.87
C LEU A 71 -0.02 28.28 13.67
N MET A 72 -0.51 28.51 12.47
CA MET A 72 0.30 28.37 11.24
C MET A 72 1.10 29.66 11.00
N GLU A 73 2.37 29.52 10.69
CA GLU A 73 3.21 30.66 10.29
C GLU A 73 2.69 31.27 8.98
N LYS A 74 2.70 32.60 8.90
CA LYS A 74 2.36 33.31 7.67
C LYS A 74 3.49 33.10 6.65
N PRO A 75 3.19 32.69 5.42
CA PRO A 75 4.19 32.62 4.34
C PRO A 75 4.85 34.00 4.11
N ASP A 76 6.12 33.98 3.73
CA ASP A 76 6.87 35.20 3.43
C ASP A 76 6.41 35.83 2.09
N MET A 77 5.42 36.73 2.22
CA MET A 77 4.85 37.49 1.10
C MET A 77 4.22 38.77 1.62
N ASP A 78 4.04 39.78 0.77
CA ASP A 78 3.40 41.05 1.11
C ASP A 78 1.88 40.84 1.22
N THR A 79 1.22 40.48 0.12
CA THR A 79 -0.24 40.31 0.07
C THR A 79 -0.67 39.18 -0.86
N ILE A 80 -1.83 38.59 -0.57
CA ILE A 80 -2.57 37.69 -1.46
C ILE A 80 -4.05 38.05 -1.46
N GLU A 81 -4.61 38.32 -2.64
CA GLU A 81 -6.00 38.73 -2.84
C GLU A 81 -6.73 37.72 -3.72
N GLY A 82 -8.05 37.56 -3.54
CA GLY A 82 -8.87 36.65 -4.38
C GLY A 82 -8.72 35.16 -4.07
N LEU A 83 -8.13 34.80 -2.90
CA LEU A 83 -7.90 33.42 -2.51
C LEU A 83 -9.23 32.75 -2.08
N SER A 84 -9.57 31.66 -2.76
CA SER A 84 -10.67 30.75 -2.38
C SER A 84 -10.20 29.73 -1.33
N PRO A 85 -11.13 29.02 -0.64
CA PRO A 85 -10.77 27.84 0.15
C PRO A 85 -9.91 26.88 -0.67
N ALA A 86 -8.75 26.50 -0.13
CA ALA A 86 -7.76 25.72 -0.86
C ALA A 86 -7.69 24.28 -0.37
N ILE A 87 -7.67 23.33 -1.31
CA ILE A 87 -7.48 21.89 -1.05
C ILE A 87 -6.23 21.43 -1.77
N SER A 88 -5.29 20.82 -1.04
CA SER A 88 -4.06 20.23 -1.56
C SER A 88 -4.22 18.74 -1.80
N ILE A 89 -3.77 18.28 -2.98
CA ILE A 89 -3.71 16.86 -3.34
C ILE A 89 -2.25 16.54 -3.67
N GLU A 90 -1.48 16.32 -2.60
CA GLU A 90 -0.06 15.99 -2.68
C GLU A 90 0.18 14.50 -2.91
N GLN A 91 1.35 14.17 -3.46
CA GLN A 91 1.82 12.80 -3.63
C GLN A 91 2.24 12.13 -2.31
N LYS A 92 2.51 12.93 -1.25
CA LYS A 92 3.05 12.42 0.01
C LYS A 92 2.05 11.57 0.79
N ALA A 93 2.59 10.49 1.34
CA ALA A 93 2.06 9.60 2.37
C ALA A 93 0.72 8.91 2.09
N THR A 94 0.82 7.69 1.61
CA THR A 94 -0.20 6.65 1.82
C THR A 94 -0.53 6.53 3.32
N ALA A 95 -1.79 6.26 3.62
CA ALA A 95 -2.24 6.01 4.99
C ALA A 95 -1.35 4.93 5.64
N ARG A 96 -0.76 5.23 6.79
CA ARG A 96 0.05 4.26 7.55
C ARG A 96 -0.81 3.20 8.27
N ASN A 97 -2.12 3.36 8.24
CA ASN A 97 -3.04 2.44 8.91
C ASN A 97 -3.25 1.18 8.04
N PRO A 98 -2.84 -0.02 8.51
CA PRO A 98 -2.99 -1.26 7.75
C PRO A 98 -4.45 -1.69 7.54
N ARG A 99 -5.40 -1.09 8.27
CA ARG A 99 -6.83 -1.33 8.08
C ARG A 99 -7.44 -0.50 6.96
N SER A 100 -6.79 0.55 6.49
CA SER A 100 -7.28 1.36 5.39
C SER A 100 -7.20 0.60 4.06
N THR A 101 -8.30 0.60 3.31
CA THR A 101 -8.40 0.00 1.97
C THR A 101 -8.85 1.06 0.97
N VAL A 102 -8.73 0.76 -0.34
CA VAL A 102 -9.29 1.61 -1.39
C VAL A 102 -10.76 1.92 -1.10
N GLY A 103 -11.57 0.90 -0.79
CA GLY A 103 -13.01 1.06 -0.48
C GLY A 103 -13.29 1.97 0.71
N THR A 104 -12.45 1.95 1.77
CA THR A 104 -12.65 2.84 2.94
C THR A 104 -12.18 4.26 2.69
N VAL A 105 -11.09 4.45 1.94
CA VAL A 105 -10.58 5.80 1.61
C VAL A 105 -11.50 6.54 0.65
N THR A 106 -12.19 5.81 -0.24
CA THR A 106 -13.17 6.36 -1.21
C THR A 106 -14.58 6.46 -0.64
N GLU A 107 -14.79 6.03 0.61
CA GLU A 107 -16.11 5.92 1.26
C GLU A 107 -17.08 4.93 0.58
N ILE A 108 -16.68 4.29 -0.50
CA ILE A 108 -17.51 3.30 -1.23
C ILE A 108 -17.92 2.17 -0.30
N HIS A 109 -17.03 1.73 0.60
CA HIS A 109 -17.32 0.67 1.57
C HIS A 109 -18.45 1.05 2.52
N ASP A 110 -18.64 2.33 2.84
CA ASP A 110 -19.72 2.78 3.72
C ASP A 110 -21.08 2.65 3.05
N TYR A 111 -21.19 2.98 1.76
CA TYR A 111 -22.39 2.75 0.98
C TYR A 111 -22.67 1.25 0.75
N LEU A 112 -21.63 0.44 0.53
CA LEU A 112 -21.77 -1.01 0.42
C LEU A 112 -22.30 -1.63 1.71
N ARG A 113 -21.82 -1.19 2.88
CA ARG A 113 -22.36 -1.66 4.18
C ARG A 113 -23.83 -1.35 4.35
N LEU A 114 -24.27 -0.15 3.94
CA LEU A 114 -25.69 0.23 3.95
C LEU A 114 -26.48 -0.65 3.00
N LEU A 115 -26.00 -0.85 1.77
CA LEU A 115 -26.68 -1.67 0.76
C LEU A 115 -26.89 -3.11 1.28
N TYR A 116 -25.83 -3.77 1.74
CA TYR A 116 -25.91 -5.15 2.24
C TYR A 116 -26.77 -5.29 3.48
N ALA A 117 -26.82 -4.27 4.35
CA ALA A 117 -27.68 -4.28 5.54
C ALA A 117 -29.17 -4.16 5.19
N HIS A 118 -29.53 -3.41 4.13
CA HIS A 118 -30.92 -3.11 3.81
C HIS A 118 -31.56 -4.06 2.80
N ILE A 119 -30.81 -4.50 1.76
CA ILE A 119 -31.33 -5.36 0.69
C ILE A 119 -30.63 -6.73 0.61
N GLY A 120 -29.64 -6.98 1.45
CA GLY A 120 -28.92 -8.25 1.46
C GLY A 120 -29.79 -9.41 1.93
N ILE A 121 -29.66 -10.55 1.27
CA ILE A 121 -30.33 -11.79 1.62
C ILE A 121 -29.35 -12.68 2.39
N PRO A 122 -29.61 -12.97 3.68
CA PRO A 122 -28.73 -13.82 4.48
C PRO A 122 -28.81 -15.28 4.03
N HIS A 123 -27.68 -15.92 3.95
CA HIS A 123 -27.51 -17.34 3.63
C HIS A 123 -26.72 -18.01 4.74
N CYS A 124 -27.02 -19.27 4.99
CA CYS A 124 -26.30 -20.09 5.95
C CYS A 124 -24.86 -20.33 5.44
N TRP A 125 -23.85 -19.90 6.19
CA TRP A 125 -22.45 -20.10 5.83
C TRP A 125 -21.94 -21.55 5.92
N LYS A 126 -22.81 -22.50 6.45
CA LYS A 126 -22.50 -23.93 6.47
C LYS A 126 -23.11 -24.68 5.29
N CYS A 127 -24.39 -24.44 4.94
CA CYS A 127 -25.12 -25.18 3.89
C CYS A 127 -25.49 -24.35 2.68
N GLY A 128 -25.28 -23.02 2.71
CA GLY A 128 -25.57 -22.12 1.58
C GLY A 128 -27.06 -21.80 1.36
N LYS A 129 -27.99 -22.34 2.14
CA LYS A 129 -29.41 -22.07 2.00
C LYS A 129 -29.75 -20.65 2.43
N PRO A 130 -30.71 -19.95 1.78
CA PRO A 130 -31.16 -18.64 2.24
C PRO A 130 -31.86 -18.76 3.60
N ILE A 131 -31.61 -17.80 4.47
CA ILE A 131 -32.20 -17.69 5.80
C ILE A 131 -33.22 -16.56 5.75
N GLN A 132 -34.47 -16.86 6.14
CA GLN A 132 -35.53 -15.85 6.16
C GLN A 132 -36.09 -15.70 7.59
N LYS A 133 -36.38 -14.46 7.95
CA LYS A 133 -37.18 -14.15 9.14
C LYS A 133 -38.64 -14.39 8.80
N GLN A 134 -39.36 -15.16 9.60
CA GLN A 134 -40.77 -15.44 9.41
C GLN A 134 -41.60 -14.71 10.44
N THR A 135 -42.60 -13.95 10.02
CA THR A 135 -43.56 -13.37 10.94
C THR A 135 -44.56 -14.42 11.45
N VAL A 136 -45.16 -14.17 12.61
CA VAL A 136 -46.23 -15.07 13.17
C VAL A 136 -47.29 -15.36 12.07
N GLN A 137 -47.75 -14.34 11.36
CA GLN A 137 -48.77 -14.51 10.30
C GLN A 137 -48.27 -15.43 9.17
N GLN A 138 -47.02 -15.30 8.74
CA GLN A 138 -46.47 -16.16 7.66
C GLN A 138 -46.35 -17.62 8.15
N ILE A 139 -45.99 -17.83 9.43
CA ILE A 139 -45.94 -19.16 10.03
C ILE A 139 -47.36 -19.79 10.06
N VAL A 140 -48.32 -19.03 10.56
CA VAL A 140 -49.75 -19.43 10.63
C VAL A 140 -50.29 -19.73 9.22
N ASP A 141 -50.05 -18.86 8.23
CA ASP A 141 -50.52 -19.05 6.85
C ASP A 141 -49.87 -20.30 6.23
N THR A 142 -48.61 -20.58 6.56
CA THR A 142 -47.88 -21.77 6.05
C THR A 142 -48.47 -23.04 6.67
N VAL A 143 -48.66 -23.04 7.98
CA VAL A 143 -49.20 -24.21 8.73
C VAL A 143 -50.66 -24.46 8.39
N SER A 144 -51.45 -23.39 8.14
CA SER A 144 -52.84 -23.48 7.73
C SER A 144 -53.09 -24.13 6.36
N LYS A 145 -52.04 -24.14 5.51
CA LYS A 145 -52.07 -24.77 4.16
C LYS A 145 -51.87 -26.28 4.21
N PHE A 146 -51.55 -26.87 5.39
CA PHE A 146 -51.42 -28.31 5.52
C PHE A 146 -52.76 -29.00 5.23
N PRO A 147 -52.76 -30.29 4.84
CA PRO A 147 -54.00 -31.02 4.51
C PRO A 147 -55.03 -31.01 5.66
N GLU A 148 -56.30 -30.89 5.33
CA GLU A 148 -57.40 -30.95 6.31
C GLU A 148 -57.33 -32.27 7.12
N ASN A 149 -57.57 -32.20 8.41
CA ASN A 149 -57.46 -33.28 9.39
C ASN A 149 -56.04 -33.70 9.78
N THR A 150 -55.00 -33.01 9.31
CA THR A 150 -53.61 -33.28 9.79
C THR A 150 -53.49 -32.95 11.28
N LYS A 151 -52.92 -33.88 12.04
CA LYS A 151 -52.67 -33.70 13.46
C LYS A 151 -51.26 -33.11 13.68
N LEU A 152 -51.16 -32.01 14.37
CA LEU A 152 -49.94 -31.28 14.65
C LEU A 152 -49.65 -31.13 16.12
N HIS A 153 -48.40 -31.22 16.49
CA HIS A 153 -47.92 -30.74 17.79
C HIS A 153 -47.15 -29.45 17.56
N ILE A 154 -47.55 -28.42 18.28
CA ILE A 154 -46.82 -27.13 18.30
C ILE A 154 -45.82 -27.22 19.47
N LEU A 155 -44.53 -27.15 19.16
CA LEU A 155 -43.45 -27.40 20.11
C LEU A 155 -42.58 -26.17 20.25
N ALA A 156 -42.19 -25.84 21.48
CA ALA A 156 -41.23 -24.81 21.81
C ALA A 156 -39.89 -25.41 22.24
N PRO A 157 -38.79 -25.30 21.50
CA PRO A 157 -37.52 -25.89 21.84
C PRO A 157 -36.83 -25.10 22.98
N LEU A 158 -36.52 -25.74 24.11
CA LEU A 158 -35.78 -25.18 25.23
C LEU A 158 -34.31 -25.62 25.26
N VAL A 159 -34.06 -26.87 24.90
CA VAL A 159 -32.70 -27.43 24.79
C VAL A 159 -32.57 -28.18 23.47
N ARG A 160 -31.53 -27.87 22.69
CA ARG A 160 -31.24 -28.57 21.43
C ARG A 160 -29.83 -29.12 21.42
N GLY A 161 -29.70 -30.42 21.40
CA GLY A 161 -28.45 -31.17 21.27
C GLY A 161 -27.37 -30.85 22.33
N ARG A 162 -27.75 -30.45 23.54
CA ARG A 162 -26.79 -30.11 24.61
C ARG A 162 -26.66 -31.26 25.60
N LYS A 163 -25.42 -31.49 26.09
CA LYS A 163 -25.15 -32.43 27.18
C LYS A 163 -25.62 -31.89 28.53
N GLY A 164 -26.18 -32.72 29.39
CA GLY A 164 -26.60 -32.34 30.75
C GLY A 164 -27.83 -33.08 31.21
N GLU A 165 -28.12 -33.05 32.52
CA GLU A 165 -29.32 -33.60 33.11
C GLU A 165 -30.54 -32.67 32.98
N HIS A 166 -30.34 -31.40 32.67
CA HIS A 166 -31.35 -30.36 32.43
C HIS A 166 -32.52 -30.28 33.42
N LYS A 167 -32.30 -30.66 34.68
CA LYS A 167 -33.36 -30.69 35.73
C LYS A 167 -34.01 -29.33 35.92
N GLY A 168 -33.20 -28.23 35.94
CA GLY A 168 -33.72 -26.88 36.10
C GLY A 168 -34.68 -26.45 35.00
N VAL A 169 -34.44 -26.88 33.74
CA VAL A 169 -35.33 -26.61 32.61
C VAL A 169 -36.66 -27.36 32.76
N LEU A 170 -36.62 -28.64 33.16
CA LEU A 170 -37.83 -29.43 33.41
C LEU A 170 -38.65 -28.88 34.59
N ASP A 171 -38.00 -28.38 35.65
CA ASP A 171 -38.66 -27.73 36.79
C ASP A 171 -39.26 -26.37 36.42
N GLU A 172 -38.69 -25.65 35.52
CA GLU A 172 -39.22 -24.40 34.97
C GLU A 172 -40.48 -24.65 34.15
N VAL A 173 -40.46 -25.64 33.25
CA VAL A 173 -41.61 -26.05 32.45
C VAL A 173 -42.80 -26.43 33.35
N ARG A 174 -42.55 -27.12 34.49
CA ARG A 174 -43.59 -27.46 35.52
C ARG A 174 -44.19 -26.19 36.15
N ARG A 175 -43.32 -25.25 36.51
CA ARG A 175 -43.76 -23.99 37.16
C ARG A 175 -44.60 -23.12 36.23
N GLU A 176 -44.33 -23.16 34.94
CA GLU A 176 -45.09 -22.43 33.92
C GLU A 176 -46.42 -23.12 33.56
N GLY A 177 -46.72 -24.31 34.12
CA GLY A 177 -48.01 -24.98 33.99
C GLY A 177 -48.19 -25.84 32.73
N PHE A 178 -47.13 -26.17 32.00
CA PHE A 178 -47.23 -27.07 30.86
C PHE A 178 -47.37 -28.53 31.30
N LEU A 179 -48.20 -29.25 30.53
CA LEU A 179 -48.54 -30.64 30.86
C LEU A 179 -47.61 -31.69 30.25
N ARG A 180 -46.93 -31.32 29.15
CA ARG A 180 -46.14 -32.27 28.36
C ARG A 180 -44.86 -31.69 27.81
N VAL A 181 -43.83 -32.54 27.81
CA VAL A 181 -42.55 -32.22 27.13
C VAL A 181 -42.19 -33.36 26.19
N ARG A 182 -41.55 -33.02 25.08
CA ARG A 182 -40.93 -33.98 24.15
C ARG A 182 -39.43 -34.01 24.49
N VAL A 183 -38.89 -35.16 24.75
CA VAL A 183 -37.48 -35.37 25.07
C VAL A 183 -36.91 -36.42 24.12
N ASP A 184 -35.90 -36.03 23.33
CA ASP A 184 -35.24 -36.90 22.34
C ASP A 184 -36.21 -37.58 21.36
N GLY A 185 -37.33 -36.91 21.03
CA GLY A 185 -38.40 -37.41 20.13
C GLY A 185 -39.60 -38.02 20.82
N ASP A 186 -39.50 -38.47 22.09
CA ASP A 186 -40.59 -39.09 22.85
C ASP A 186 -41.33 -38.08 23.72
N VAL A 187 -42.68 -38.18 23.78
CA VAL A 187 -43.55 -37.27 24.57
C VAL A 187 -43.80 -37.85 25.95
N TYR A 188 -43.44 -37.12 26.99
CA TYR A 188 -43.63 -37.44 28.41
C TYR A 188 -44.62 -36.49 29.08
N SER A 189 -45.29 -36.92 30.13
CA SER A 189 -45.92 -35.99 31.08
C SER A 189 -44.84 -35.25 31.86
N VAL A 190 -45.06 -33.99 32.17
CA VAL A 190 -44.11 -33.19 32.94
C VAL A 190 -43.99 -33.70 34.36
N ASP A 191 -45.07 -34.45 34.89
CA ASP A 191 -45.11 -35.10 36.21
C ASP A 191 -44.31 -36.40 36.24
N ASP A 192 -43.96 -36.97 35.09
CA ASP A 192 -43.16 -38.18 35.01
C ASP A 192 -41.71 -37.93 35.48
N LYS A 193 -41.12 -38.99 36.10
CA LYS A 193 -39.70 -38.91 36.50
C LYS A 193 -38.77 -39.08 35.31
N ILE A 194 -38.46 -37.98 34.65
CA ILE A 194 -37.57 -37.95 33.48
C ILE A 194 -36.10 -37.91 33.95
N ILE A 195 -35.34 -38.99 33.73
CA ILE A 195 -33.91 -39.09 34.10
C ILE A 195 -33.06 -39.03 32.82
N LEU A 196 -32.29 -37.95 32.67
CA LEU A 196 -31.40 -37.70 31.53
C LEU A 196 -29.96 -38.04 31.85
N ASN A 197 -29.23 -38.59 30.87
CA ASN A 197 -27.82 -38.93 31.03
C ASN A 197 -26.94 -37.69 30.79
N LYS A 198 -26.20 -37.24 31.83
CA LYS A 198 -25.34 -36.03 31.75
C LYS A 198 -24.30 -36.03 30.63
N ASN A 199 -23.93 -37.21 30.12
CA ASN A 199 -22.89 -37.36 29.07
C ASN A 199 -23.45 -37.45 27.65
N LYS A 200 -24.78 -37.62 27.48
CA LYS A 200 -25.46 -37.64 26.19
C LYS A 200 -26.01 -36.26 25.86
N LYS A 201 -26.15 -36.02 24.57
CA LYS A 201 -26.83 -34.81 24.07
C LYS A 201 -28.34 -35.05 24.11
N HIS A 202 -29.07 -34.09 24.65
CA HIS A 202 -30.53 -34.15 24.76
C HIS A 202 -31.18 -32.97 24.04
N THR A 203 -32.37 -33.20 23.49
CA THR A 203 -33.26 -32.18 22.94
C THR A 203 -34.54 -32.19 23.74
N ILE A 204 -34.90 -31.03 24.32
CA ILE A 204 -36.09 -30.87 25.17
C ILE A 204 -36.97 -29.79 24.58
N GLU A 205 -38.23 -30.12 24.33
CA GLU A 205 -39.20 -29.21 23.71
C GLU A 205 -40.52 -29.28 24.51
N VAL A 206 -41.10 -28.12 24.78
CA VAL A 206 -42.41 -28.03 25.41
C VAL A 206 -43.50 -28.28 24.37
N VAL A 207 -44.46 -29.14 24.65
CA VAL A 207 -45.67 -29.29 23.83
C VAL A 207 -46.64 -28.17 24.18
N VAL A 208 -46.64 -27.10 23.42
CA VAL A 208 -47.48 -25.91 23.65
C VAL A 208 -48.94 -26.20 23.32
N ASP A 209 -49.21 -26.81 22.18
CA ASP A 209 -50.57 -27.21 21.79
C ASP A 209 -50.55 -28.44 20.89
N ARG A 210 -51.71 -29.12 20.80
CA ARG A 210 -52.00 -30.29 19.95
C ARG A 210 -53.21 -29.98 19.12
N ILE A 211 -52.99 -29.68 17.84
CA ILE A 211 -53.97 -29.12 16.93
C ILE A 211 -54.30 -30.08 15.79
N GLN A 212 -55.51 -30.06 15.34
CA GLN A 212 -55.91 -30.72 14.11
C GLN A 212 -56.41 -29.66 13.13
N ILE A 213 -55.85 -29.62 11.91
CA ILE A 213 -56.21 -28.62 10.90
C ILE A 213 -57.68 -28.73 10.52
N LYS A 214 -58.45 -27.65 10.72
CA LYS A 214 -59.91 -27.49 10.39
C LYS A 214 -60.15 -26.07 9.86
N LYS A 215 -61.30 -25.85 9.15
CA LYS A 215 -61.64 -24.56 8.48
C LYS A 215 -61.70 -23.32 9.42
N LYS A 216 -61.80 -23.46 10.73
CA LYS A 216 -61.88 -22.32 11.69
C LYS A 216 -60.84 -22.45 12.82
N ILE A 217 -59.59 -22.72 12.47
CA ILE A 217 -58.57 -22.96 13.49
C ILE A 217 -57.60 -21.80 13.64
N GLN A 218 -57.68 -20.75 12.84
CA GLN A 218 -56.70 -19.71 12.66
C GLN A 218 -56.40 -18.98 13.96
N ASP A 219 -57.37 -18.57 14.72
CA ASP A 219 -57.23 -17.84 15.96
C ASP A 219 -56.40 -18.66 17.01
N ARG A 220 -56.84 -19.93 17.22
CA ARG A 220 -56.14 -20.85 18.15
C ARG A 220 -54.72 -21.17 17.70
N LEU A 221 -54.51 -21.34 16.37
CA LEU A 221 -53.20 -21.57 15.82
C LEU A 221 -52.29 -20.35 16.01
N THR A 222 -52.81 -19.13 15.86
CA THR A 222 -52.07 -17.90 16.08
C THR A 222 -51.64 -17.78 17.54
N GLU A 223 -52.53 -17.96 18.50
CA GLU A 223 -52.21 -17.94 19.94
C GLU A 223 -51.13 -18.99 20.29
N SER A 224 -51.28 -20.23 19.77
CA SER A 224 -50.35 -21.31 20.03
C SER A 224 -48.97 -21.04 19.43
N VAL A 225 -48.91 -20.43 18.23
CA VAL A 225 -47.65 -20.04 17.55
C VAL A 225 -46.97 -18.90 18.31
N GLU A 226 -47.69 -17.86 18.71
CA GLU A 226 -47.16 -16.74 19.51
C GLU A 226 -46.58 -17.22 20.85
N LEU A 227 -47.34 -18.08 21.57
CA LEU A 227 -46.87 -18.66 22.82
C LEU A 227 -45.63 -19.54 22.63
N ALA A 228 -45.62 -20.38 21.58
CA ALA A 228 -44.49 -21.24 21.27
C ALA A 228 -43.22 -20.45 20.93
N LEU A 229 -43.36 -19.37 20.15
CA LEU A 229 -42.23 -18.46 19.79
C LEU A 229 -41.69 -17.74 21.03
N LYS A 230 -42.59 -17.29 21.93
CA LYS A 230 -42.19 -16.66 23.20
C LYS A 230 -41.36 -17.60 24.09
N ILE A 231 -41.80 -18.83 24.24
CA ILE A 231 -41.13 -19.86 25.09
C ILE A 231 -39.86 -20.37 24.43
N GLY A 232 -39.92 -20.62 23.10
CA GLY A 232 -38.81 -21.14 22.31
C GLY A 232 -37.80 -20.05 21.90
N SER A 233 -37.87 -18.85 22.52
CA SER A 233 -36.98 -17.72 22.19
C SER A 233 -36.92 -17.45 20.68
N GLY A 234 -38.09 -17.31 20.03
CA GLY A 234 -38.23 -17.03 18.60
C GLY A 234 -38.12 -18.25 17.68
N LEU A 235 -38.06 -19.46 18.24
CA LEU A 235 -38.05 -20.72 17.50
C LEU A 235 -39.28 -21.56 17.83
N ILE A 236 -39.86 -22.17 16.78
CA ILE A 236 -40.99 -23.08 16.90
C ILE A 236 -40.77 -24.31 16.02
N VAL A 237 -41.16 -25.49 16.54
CA VAL A 237 -41.18 -26.74 15.78
C VAL A 237 -42.64 -27.19 15.64
N VAL A 238 -43.11 -27.32 14.41
CA VAL A 238 -44.40 -27.88 14.08
C VAL A 238 -44.20 -29.33 13.67
N HIS A 239 -44.59 -30.26 14.53
CA HIS A 239 -44.44 -31.67 14.24
C HIS A 239 -45.73 -32.21 13.64
N GLU A 240 -45.68 -32.55 12.38
CA GLU A 240 -46.74 -33.21 11.62
C GLU A 240 -46.66 -34.72 11.85
N LEU A 241 -47.68 -35.25 12.51
CA LEU A 241 -47.71 -36.69 12.82
C LEU A 241 -47.95 -37.53 11.56
N PRO A 242 -47.23 -38.69 11.35
CA PRO A 242 -46.45 -39.34 12.37
C PRO A 242 -45.00 -38.87 12.50
N ASN A 243 -44.30 -38.32 11.47
CA ASN A 243 -42.85 -38.19 11.57
C ASN A 243 -42.26 -37.01 10.78
N LYS A 244 -43.03 -35.98 10.48
CA LYS A 244 -42.49 -34.84 9.70
C LYS A 244 -42.41 -33.58 10.56
N GLU A 245 -41.25 -32.95 10.62
CA GLU A 245 -41.02 -31.72 11.39
C GLU A 245 -40.79 -30.53 10.47
N HIS A 246 -41.41 -29.41 10.81
CA HIS A 246 -41.23 -28.12 10.17
C HIS A 246 -40.75 -27.12 11.23
N ILE A 247 -39.56 -26.54 11.02
CA ILE A 247 -38.96 -25.58 11.94
C ILE A 247 -39.18 -24.17 11.37
N PHE A 248 -39.73 -23.29 12.19
CA PHE A 248 -39.93 -21.89 11.86
C PHE A 248 -39.22 -21.00 12.88
N SER A 249 -38.83 -19.80 12.46
CA SER A 249 -38.11 -18.87 13.31
C SER A 249 -38.48 -17.42 13.05
N GLU A 250 -38.68 -16.64 14.09
CA GLU A 250 -38.75 -15.18 14.06
C GLU A 250 -37.37 -14.52 13.87
N HIS A 251 -36.30 -15.25 14.15
CA HIS A 251 -34.95 -14.80 14.01
C HIS A 251 -34.35 -15.34 12.71
N PHE A 252 -33.29 -14.66 12.21
CA PHE A 252 -32.52 -15.18 11.09
C PHE A 252 -31.76 -16.44 11.55
N ALA A 253 -32.34 -17.61 11.37
CA ALA A 253 -31.73 -18.87 11.73
C ALA A 253 -31.87 -19.93 10.63
N CYS A 254 -30.82 -20.74 10.44
CA CYS A 254 -30.88 -21.89 9.55
C CYS A 254 -31.44 -23.08 10.29
N PRO A 255 -32.58 -23.66 9.88
CA PRO A 255 -33.18 -24.78 10.57
C PRO A 255 -32.32 -26.04 10.52
N ASP A 256 -31.56 -26.26 9.42
CA ASP A 256 -30.78 -27.50 9.24
C ASP A 256 -29.46 -27.49 9.99
N CYS A 257 -28.83 -26.30 10.13
CA CYS A 257 -27.46 -26.16 10.66
C CYS A 257 -27.40 -25.59 12.07
N GLU A 258 -28.53 -25.22 12.67
CA GLU A 258 -28.63 -24.59 14.01
C GLU A 258 -27.80 -23.31 14.14
N VAL A 259 -27.68 -22.58 13.05
CA VAL A 259 -26.89 -21.35 12.97
C VAL A 259 -27.87 -20.18 13.00
N SER A 260 -27.71 -19.28 13.95
CA SER A 260 -28.46 -18.02 14.03
C SER A 260 -27.60 -16.86 13.63
N MET A 261 -28.17 -15.90 12.88
CA MET A 261 -27.56 -14.62 12.54
C MET A 261 -28.17 -13.52 13.42
N GLU A 262 -27.33 -12.62 13.89
CA GLU A 262 -27.75 -11.37 14.51
C GLU A 262 -28.50 -10.49 13.49
N GLU A 263 -29.21 -9.48 13.98
CA GLU A 263 -29.88 -8.52 13.12
C GLU A 263 -28.90 -7.85 12.15
N MET A 264 -29.31 -7.76 10.87
CA MET A 264 -28.46 -7.18 9.83
C MET A 264 -28.42 -5.65 9.98
N VAL A 265 -27.33 -5.17 10.57
CA VAL A 265 -27.04 -3.75 10.77
C VAL A 265 -25.74 -3.37 10.05
N PRO A 266 -25.57 -2.12 9.60
CA PRO A 266 -24.36 -1.71 8.83
C PRO A 266 -23.03 -1.99 9.54
N ARG A 267 -22.98 -1.98 10.88
CA ARG A 267 -21.79 -2.30 11.68
C ARG A 267 -21.33 -3.76 11.53
N MET A 268 -22.21 -4.68 11.16
CA MET A 268 -21.91 -6.09 10.89
C MET A 268 -21.04 -6.27 9.64
N PHE A 269 -21.08 -5.33 8.72
CA PHE A 269 -20.31 -5.33 7.48
C PHE A 269 -19.03 -4.48 7.57
N SER A 270 -18.66 -4.00 8.76
CA SER A 270 -17.46 -3.21 9.00
C SER A 270 -16.35 -4.07 9.60
N PHE A 271 -15.26 -4.23 8.88
CA PHE A 271 -14.08 -4.91 9.41
C PHE A 271 -13.27 -4.04 10.42
N ASN A 272 -13.64 -2.77 10.60
CA ASN A 272 -13.10 -1.89 11.65
C ASN A 272 -13.92 -1.97 12.96
N SER A 273 -15.02 -2.72 12.95
CA SER A 273 -15.89 -2.93 14.11
C SER A 273 -15.74 -4.37 14.61
N PRO A 274 -15.69 -4.62 15.94
CA PRO A 274 -15.68 -5.98 16.50
C PRO A 274 -16.88 -6.82 16.08
N TYR A 275 -17.99 -6.18 15.70
CA TYR A 275 -19.21 -6.86 15.25
C TYR A 275 -19.06 -7.51 13.87
N GLY A 276 -18.24 -6.93 12.98
CA GLY A 276 -18.05 -7.42 11.61
C GLY A 276 -16.65 -7.97 11.33
N ALA A 277 -15.64 -7.60 12.12
CA ALA A 277 -14.27 -8.03 11.93
C ALA A 277 -14.08 -9.54 12.10
N CYS A 278 -13.32 -10.18 11.24
CA CYS A 278 -12.89 -11.56 11.43
C CYS A 278 -12.12 -11.71 12.75
N PRO A 279 -12.50 -12.61 13.67
CA PRO A 279 -11.90 -12.73 15.00
C PRO A 279 -10.45 -13.23 14.96
N LYS A 280 -10.02 -13.91 13.88
CA LYS A 280 -8.66 -14.43 13.75
C LYS A 280 -7.65 -13.37 13.33
N CYS A 281 -8.02 -12.45 12.46
CA CYS A 281 -7.13 -11.39 11.94
C CYS A 281 -7.51 -9.99 12.42
N ASP A 282 -8.50 -9.84 13.31
CA ASP A 282 -8.98 -8.55 13.80
C ASP A 282 -9.29 -7.53 12.68
N GLY A 283 -9.84 -8.01 11.56
CA GLY A 283 -10.19 -7.19 10.41
C GLY A 283 -9.00 -6.78 9.52
N LEU A 284 -7.81 -7.35 9.71
CA LEU A 284 -6.64 -7.06 8.86
C LEU A 284 -6.64 -7.84 7.53
N GLY A 285 -7.35 -8.95 7.46
CA GLY A 285 -7.41 -9.81 6.26
C GLY A 285 -6.18 -10.68 6.06
N SER A 286 -5.09 -10.36 6.71
CA SER A 286 -3.83 -11.08 6.67
C SER A 286 -3.18 -11.07 8.05
N HIS A 287 -2.25 -11.96 8.28
CA HIS A 287 -1.43 -11.97 9.48
C HIS A 287 -0.02 -12.48 9.17
N MET A 288 0.91 -12.11 10.04
CA MET A 288 2.26 -12.62 9.94
C MET A 288 2.31 -14.04 10.49
N GLU A 289 2.69 -14.99 9.65
CA GLU A 289 2.94 -16.38 10.04
C GLU A 289 4.41 -16.75 9.81
N VAL A 290 4.93 -17.64 10.66
CA VAL A 290 6.25 -18.21 10.44
C VAL A 290 6.21 -19.08 9.18
N ASP A 291 7.06 -18.74 8.20
CA ASP A 291 7.05 -19.35 6.88
C ASP A 291 8.06 -20.51 6.81
N PRO A 292 7.61 -21.75 6.52
CA PRO A 292 8.51 -22.89 6.35
C PRO A 292 9.61 -22.68 5.31
N GLU A 293 9.35 -21.90 4.24
CA GLU A 293 10.35 -21.60 3.21
C GLU A 293 11.42 -20.62 3.71
N LEU A 294 11.06 -19.72 4.65
CA LEU A 294 12.02 -18.84 5.32
C LEU A 294 12.81 -19.58 6.42
N ILE A 295 12.21 -20.61 7.00
CA ILE A 295 12.90 -21.49 7.97
C ILE A 295 13.96 -22.36 7.27
N VAL A 296 13.64 -22.87 6.07
CA VAL A 296 14.53 -23.71 5.25
C VAL A 296 14.75 -23.06 3.89
N PRO A 297 15.55 -21.99 3.84
CA PRO A 297 15.74 -21.20 2.61
C PRO A 297 16.53 -21.93 1.53
N ASP A 298 17.39 -22.87 1.91
CA ASP A 298 18.21 -23.67 1.01
C ASP A 298 18.06 -25.17 1.33
N LYS A 299 17.24 -25.85 0.51
CA LYS A 299 16.93 -27.27 0.66
C LYS A 299 18.10 -28.19 0.33
N THR A 300 19.20 -27.68 -0.24
CA THR A 300 20.43 -28.45 -0.52
C THR A 300 21.34 -28.54 0.70
N LYS A 301 21.17 -27.67 1.68
CA LYS A 301 21.94 -27.67 2.93
C LYS A 301 21.44 -28.72 3.91
N SER A 302 22.38 -29.29 4.66
CA SER A 302 22.11 -30.16 5.80
C SER A 302 21.90 -29.33 7.08
N LEU A 303 21.45 -30.00 8.18
CA LEU A 303 21.26 -29.34 9.48
C LEU A 303 22.58 -28.72 10.02
N ILE A 304 23.73 -29.38 9.81
CA ILE A 304 25.06 -28.85 10.20
C ILE A 304 25.42 -27.61 9.40
N GLN A 305 25.00 -27.53 8.14
CA GLN A 305 25.25 -26.40 7.25
C GLN A 305 24.22 -25.25 7.42
N GLY A 306 23.39 -25.31 8.47
CA GLY A 306 22.36 -24.29 8.69
C GLY A 306 21.11 -24.48 7.82
N GLY A 307 20.77 -25.73 7.48
CA GLY A 307 19.56 -26.05 6.70
C GLY A 307 18.28 -25.53 7.36
N ILE A 308 18.24 -25.44 8.69
CA ILE A 308 17.19 -24.74 9.44
C ILE A 308 17.76 -23.38 9.90
N ALA A 309 17.48 -22.33 9.17
CA ALA A 309 18.08 -21.01 9.36
C ALA A 309 17.99 -20.44 10.78
N PRO A 310 16.86 -20.54 11.55
CA PRO A 310 16.78 -20.09 12.93
C PRO A 310 17.72 -20.82 13.90
N LEU A 311 18.11 -22.06 13.58
CA LEU A 311 19.02 -22.85 14.41
C LEU A 311 20.51 -22.56 14.09
N GLY A 312 20.79 -21.96 12.93
CA GLY A 312 22.13 -21.60 12.47
C GLY A 312 22.98 -22.79 12.01
N GLU A 313 24.24 -22.48 11.68
CA GLU A 313 25.26 -23.52 11.38
C GLU A 313 25.66 -24.19 12.67
N GLN A 314 25.72 -25.51 12.68
CA GLN A 314 25.97 -26.34 13.87
C GLN A 314 25.00 -25.92 14.99
N PRO A 315 23.88 -26.62 15.20
CA PRO A 315 22.84 -26.19 16.17
C PRO A 315 23.46 -25.67 17.44
N ARG A 316 23.54 -24.35 17.57
CA ARG A 316 24.29 -23.68 18.63
C ARG A 316 23.51 -23.71 19.95
N GLY A 317 24.20 -23.95 21.01
CA GLY A 317 23.71 -24.04 22.37
C GLY A 317 23.57 -25.49 22.84
N ASN A 318 24.11 -25.75 24.04
CA ASN A 318 24.17 -27.09 24.62
C ASN A 318 22.77 -27.76 24.72
N TRP A 319 21.71 -26.95 24.89
CA TRP A 319 20.35 -27.44 25.07
C TRP A 319 19.70 -27.91 23.73
N TYR A 320 19.61 -27.04 22.73
CA TYR A 320 19.00 -27.39 21.43
C TYR A 320 19.82 -28.46 20.67
N GLY A 321 21.14 -28.35 20.74
CA GLY A 321 22.03 -29.35 20.14
C GLY A 321 21.84 -30.74 20.70
N SER A 322 21.65 -30.86 22.04
CA SER A 322 21.43 -32.13 22.74
C SER A 322 20.04 -32.71 22.38
N ILE A 323 19.00 -31.89 22.37
CA ILE A 323 17.65 -32.32 21.98
C ILE A 323 17.63 -32.86 20.55
N LEU A 324 18.24 -32.11 19.60
CA LEU A 324 18.30 -32.54 18.21
C LEU A 324 19.12 -33.80 18.00
N LYS A 325 20.19 -34.00 18.78
CA LYS A 325 20.95 -35.25 18.76
C LYS A 325 20.12 -36.44 19.24
N SER A 326 19.36 -36.26 20.31
CA SER A 326 18.45 -37.28 20.83
C SER A 326 17.31 -37.59 19.85
N LEU A 327 16.77 -36.55 19.17
CA LEU A 327 15.80 -36.69 18.12
C LEU A 327 16.35 -37.45 16.92
N ALA A 328 17.56 -37.14 16.47
CA ALA A 328 18.24 -37.82 15.36
C ALA A 328 18.48 -39.31 15.65
N LYS A 329 18.82 -39.64 16.92
CA LYS A 329 18.96 -41.02 17.39
C LYS A 329 17.63 -41.75 17.39
N HIS A 330 16.56 -41.10 17.85
CA HIS A 330 15.23 -41.70 17.97
C HIS A 330 14.55 -41.98 16.62
N TYR A 331 14.70 -41.05 15.66
CA TYR A 331 14.12 -41.14 14.30
C TYR A 331 15.13 -41.56 13.23
N GLU A 332 16.31 -42.04 13.62
CA GLU A 332 17.35 -42.61 12.75
C GLU A 332 17.76 -41.72 11.54
N PHE A 333 17.94 -40.41 11.74
CA PHE A 333 18.43 -39.54 10.69
C PHE A 333 19.80 -38.91 11.02
N ASN A 334 20.53 -38.46 9.95
CA ASN A 334 21.85 -37.86 10.12
C ASN A 334 21.80 -36.34 9.86
N PHE A 335 22.52 -35.57 10.69
CA PHE A 335 22.66 -34.11 10.53
C PHE A 335 23.39 -33.68 9.24
N THR A 336 24.19 -34.55 8.62
CA THR A 336 24.89 -34.28 7.37
C THR A 336 24.00 -34.49 6.14
N THR A 337 22.85 -35.11 6.31
CA THR A 337 21.91 -35.34 5.21
C THR A 337 21.29 -34.01 4.73
N PRO A 338 21.40 -33.66 3.44
CA PRO A 338 20.74 -32.49 2.89
C PRO A 338 19.22 -32.53 3.13
N TRP A 339 18.63 -31.37 3.42
CA TRP A 339 17.18 -31.26 3.72
C TRP A 339 16.30 -31.95 2.68
N ILE A 340 16.63 -31.80 1.38
CA ILE A 340 15.85 -32.39 0.26
C ILE A 340 15.88 -33.91 0.28
N LYS A 341 16.88 -34.53 0.92
CA LYS A 341 17.03 -35.99 1.00
C LYS A 341 16.48 -36.57 2.31
N LEU A 342 16.12 -35.74 3.30
CA LEU A 342 15.44 -36.20 4.51
C LEU A 342 14.04 -36.70 4.19
N ASP A 343 13.59 -37.72 4.94
CA ASP A 343 12.21 -38.20 4.85
C ASP A 343 11.20 -37.06 5.13
N THR A 344 10.05 -37.11 4.48
CA THR A 344 9.00 -36.11 4.66
C THR A 344 8.47 -36.06 6.11
N ALA A 345 8.38 -37.24 6.77
CA ALA A 345 7.97 -37.34 8.19
C ALA A 345 8.99 -36.63 9.10
N ILE A 346 10.30 -36.84 8.86
CA ILE A 346 11.38 -36.21 9.62
C ILE A 346 11.35 -34.69 9.41
N ARG A 347 11.14 -34.22 8.18
CA ARG A 347 10.98 -32.79 7.88
C ARG A 347 9.80 -32.15 8.63
N GLN A 348 8.66 -32.86 8.70
CA GLN A 348 7.49 -32.42 9.46
C GLN A 348 7.78 -32.36 10.97
N ILE A 349 8.43 -33.37 11.51
CA ILE A 349 8.82 -33.41 12.94
C ILE A 349 9.78 -32.26 13.26
N LEU A 350 10.78 -32.00 12.45
CA LEU A 350 11.74 -30.92 12.65
C LEU A 350 11.07 -29.55 12.64
N LEU A 351 10.10 -29.33 11.76
CA LEU A 351 9.40 -28.04 11.62
C LEU A 351 8.28 -27.89 12.65
N PHE A 352 7.43 -28.90 12.87
CA PHE A 352 6.20 -28.78 13.63
C PHE A 352 6.21 -29.53 14.97
N GLY A 353 7.23 -30.36 15.24
CA GLY A 353 7.39 -31.08 16.51
C GLY A 353 6.84 -32.50 16.49
N THR A 354 7.05 -33.19 17.62
CA THR A 354 6.64 -34.59 17.84
C THR A 354 5.18 -34.72 18.36
N GLY A 355 4.49 -33.62 18.56
CA GLY A 355 3.12 -33.60 19.07
C GLY A 355 3.03 -34.17 20.50
N LYS A 356 2.29 -35.30 20.68
CA LYS A 356 2.11 -35.97 21.99
C LYS A 356 3.22 -37.01 22.26
N GLU A 357 4.00 -37.36 21.26
CA GLU A 357 5.07 -38.36 21.40
C GLU A 357 6.22 -37.82 22.22
N LYS A 358 6.67 -38.60 23.20
CA LYS A 358 7.77 -38.26 24.09
C LYS A 358 8.87 -39.33 23.92
N PHE A 359 10.12 -38.86 23.90
CA PHE A 359 11.29 -39.71 23.79
C PHE A 359 12.34 -39.30 24.83
N GLU A 360 13.29 -40.15 25.07
CA GLU A 360 14.36 -39.92 26.04
C GLU A 360 15.37 -38.91 25.43
N MET A 361 15.56 -37.81 26.13
CA MET A 361 16.48 -36.75 25.78
C MET A 361 17.65 -36.77 26.74
N SER A 362 18.86 -36.82 26.22
CA SER A 362 20.08 -36.72 27.02
C SER A 362 20.67 -35.31 26.88
N TYR A 363 20.98 -34.72 28.01
CA TYR A 363 21.67 -33.43 28.11
C TYR A 363 22.98 -33.61 28.82
N SER A 364 24.06 -33.09 28.27
CA SER A 364 25.37 -33.10 28.91
C SER A 364 26.04 -31.74 28.74
N SER A 365 26.45 -31.13 29.85
CA SER A 365 27.27 -29.93 29.89
C SER A 365 28.44 -30.17 30.88
N GLU A 366 29.40 -29.27 30.93
CA GLU A 366 30.55 -29.33 31.86
C GLU A 366 30.13 -29.36 33.35
N ARG A 367 28.92 -28.88 33.68
CA ARG A 367 28.43 -28.75 35.07
C ARG A 367 27.27 -29.69 35.43
N TRP A 368 26.60 -30.26 34.45
CA TRP A 368 25.45 -31.14 34.69
C TRP A 368 25.17 -32.06 33.50
N SER A 369 24.87 -33.32 33.79
CA SER A 369 24.40 -34.31 32.81
C SER A 369 23.21 -35.06 33.36
N GLY A 370 22.23 -35.32 32.51
CA GLY A 370 21.01 -36.04 32.88
C GLY A 370 20.18 -36.43 31.66
N THR A 371 19.24 -37.36 31.92
CA THR A 371 18.25 -37.78 30.94
C THR A 371 16.85 -37.35 31.44
N TYR A 372 16.03 -36.93 30.55
CA TYR A 372 14.61 -36.63 30.82
C TYR A 372 13.75 -37.03 29.64
N THR A 373 12.48 -37.34 29.90
CA THR A 373 11.53 -37.70 28.87
C THR A 373 10.73 -36.50 28.44
N GLY A 374 10.83 -36.10 27.16
CA GLY A 374 10.15 -34.93 26.60
C GLY A 374 9.88 -35.06 25.11
N GLY A 375 9.21 -34.08 24.55
CA GLY A 375 8.96 -33.99 23.09
C GLY A 375 9.71 -32.82 22.46
N TRP A 376 9.96 -32.90 21.17
CA TRP A 376 10.43 -31.75 20.38
C TRP A 376 9.27 -30.84 20.02
N GLU A 377 9.36 -29.56 20.38
CA GLU A 377 8.29 -28.58 20.13
C GLU A 377 8.13 -28.26 18.65
N GLY A 378 9.20 -28.38 17.84
CA GLY A 378 9.25 -27.93 16.46
C GLY A 378 9.85 -26.52 16.31
N ALA A 379 10.54 -26.28 15.20
CA ALA A 379 11.16 -24.98 14.94
C ALA A 379 10.12 -23.86 14.82
N ILE A 380 8.97 -24.12 14.14
CA ILE A 380 7.88 -23.15 13.92
C ILE A 380 7.13 -22.83 15.22
N PRO A 381 6.58 -23.79 15.96
CA PRO A 381 5.92 -23.51 17.23
C PRO A 381 6.82 -22.81 18.24
N ASN A 382 8.11 -23.17 18.29
CA ASN A 382 9.09 -22.51 19.15
C ASN A 382 9.23 -21.02 18.82
N LEU A 383 9.36 -20.66 17.56
CA LEU A 383 9.46 -19.25 17.13
C LEU A 383 8.15 -18.51 17.44
N ILE A 384 6.98 -19.09 17.19
CA ILE A 384 5.68 -18.48 17.48
C ILE A 384 5.54 -18.21 18.98
N ARG A 385 5.87 -19.19 19.84
CA ARG A 385 5.84 -19.03 21.30
C ARG A 385 6.78 -17.92 21.77
N ARG A 386 8.03 -17.94 21.29
CA ARG A 386 9.04 -16.89 21.60
C ARG A 386 8.60 -15.51 21.14
N TYR A 387 8.00 -15.39 19.96
CA TYR A 387 7.47 -14.13 19.43
C TYR A 387 6.39 -13.53 20.34
N LYS A 388 5.48 -14.38 20.83
CA LYS A 388 4.40 -13.98 21.75
C LYS A 388 4.90 -13.60 23.15
N GLN A 389 5.95 -14.26 23.64
CA GLN A 389 6.43 -14.11 25.03
C GLN A 389 7.53 -13.04 25.18
N THR A 390 8.27 -12.72 24.10
CA THR A 390 9.41 -11.81 24.21
C THR A 390 8.97 -10.35 24.36
N LYS A 391 9.65 -9.64 25.28
CA LYS A 391 9.57 -8.18 25.43
C LYS A 391 10.70 -7.45 24.69
N SER A 392 11.71 -8.19 24.18
CA SER A 392 12.84 -7.61 23.46
C SER A 392 12.48 -7.31 22.02
N ALA A 393 12.59 -6.04 21.62
CA ALA A 393 12.37 -5.60 20.23
C ALA A 393 13.33 -6.30 19.26
N GLY A 394 14.62 -6.46 19.61
CA GLY A 394 15.60 -7.13 18.75
C GLY A 394 15.33 -8.61 18.51
N ILE A 395 14.81 -9.34 19.53
CA ILE A 395 14.42 -10.75 19.36
C ILE A 395 13.16 -10.84 18.50
N ARG A 396 12.20 -9.90 18.66
CA ARG A 396 11.00 -9.86 17.83
C ARG A 396 11.34 -9.59 16.37
N GLU A 397 12.16 -8.57 16.09
CA GLU A 397 12.66 -8.24 14.75
C GLU A 397 13.45 -9.40 14.13
N TRP A 398 14.25 -10.12 14.94
CA TRP A 398 14.95 -11.31 14.46
C TRP A 398 13.97 -12.45 14.06
N ILE A 399 12.89 -12.69 14.82
CA ILE A 399 11.89 -13.72 14.49
C ILE A 399 11.07 -13.28 13.25
N GLU A 400 10.76 -12.00 13.12
CA GLU A 400 10.03 -11.44 11.97
C GLU A 400 10.73 -11.70 10.63
N GLN A 401 12.05 -11.89 10.62
CA GLN A 401 12.79 -12.30 9.42
C GLN A 401 12.41 -13.69 8.89
N PHE A 402 11.77 -14.53 9.71
CA PHE A 402 11.27 -15.86 9.35
C PHE A 402 9.75 -15.89 9.19
N MET A 403 9.11 -14.72 9.15
CA MET A 403 7.66 -14.60 9.00
C MET A 403 7.32 -13.95 7.66
N SER A 404 6.22 -14.40 7.06
CA SER A 404 5.63 -13.81 5.87
C SER A 404 4.19 -13.39 6.12
N MET A 405 3.72 -12.38 5.41
CA MET A 405 2.31 -11.98 5.41
C MET A 405 1.51 -12.97 4.57
N ARG A 406 0.53 -13.64 5.19
CA ARG A 406 -0.37 -14.57 4.50
C ARG A 406 -1.82 -14.14 4.66
N PRO A 407 -2.68 -14.41 3.65
CA PRO A 407 -4.12 -14.22 3.81
C PRO A 407 -4.63 -15.00 5.02
N CYS A 408 -5.54 -14.41 5.78
CA CYS A 408 -6.14 -15.08 6.94
C CYS A 408 -6.90 -16.33 6.51
N SER A 409 -6.59 -17.48 7.08
CA SER A 409 -7.18 -18.78 6.73
C SER A 409 -8.68 -18.92 7.10
N GLU A 410 -9.25 -18.00 7.89
CA GLU A 410 -10.68 -18.00 8.19
C GLU A 410 -11.51 -17.14 7.25
N CYS A 411 -11.02 -15.94 6.93
CA CYS A 411 -11.74 -14.99 6.08
C CYS A 411 -11.18 -14.91 4.65
N ASN A 412 -10.12 -15.66 4.33
CA ASN A 412 -9.46 -15.67 3.01
C ASN A 412 -9.18 -14.26 2.44
N GLY A 413 -8.79 -13.33 3.33
CA GLY A 413 -8.49 -11.94 2.94
C GLY A 413 -9.68 -10.97 3.02
N SER A 414 -10.94 -11.46 3.09
CA SER A 414 -12.14 -10.60 3.10
C SER A 414 -12.31 -9.73 4.34
N ARG A 415 -11.53 -9.96 5.43
CA ARG A 415 -11.51 -9.19 6.68
C ARG A 415 -12.77 -9.32 7.55
N LEU A 416 -13.85 -9.91 7.04
CA LEU A 416 -15.15 -10.01 7.67
C LEU A 416 -15.38 -11.37 8.34
N LYS A 417 -16.32 -11.40 9.30
CA LYS A 417 -16.84 -12.64 9.91
C LYS A 417 -17.59 -13.48 8.87
N LYS A 418 -17.69 -14.79 9.14
CA LYS A 418 -18.45 -15.74 8.31
C LYS A 418 -19.93 -15.38 8.18
N GLU A 419 -20.52 -14.85 9.25
CA GLU A 419 -21.90 -14.39 9.30
C GLU A 419 -22.12 -13.24 8.29
N SER A 420 -21.23 -12.25 8.28
CA SER A 420 -21.29 -11.13 7.35
C SER A 420 -21.08 -11.57 5.89
N LEU A 421 -20.21 -12.56 5.67
CA LEU A 421 -19.96 -13.16 4.36
C LEU A 421 -21.10 -14.08 3.89
N GLY A 422 -21.98 -14.49 4.81
CA GLY A 422 -23.22 -15.22 4.46
C GLY A 422 -24.28 -14.34 3.79
N VAL A 423 -24.16 -13.01 3.84
CA VAL A 423 -25.16 -12.11 3.25
C VAL A 423 -24.77 -11.79 1.81
N LYS A 424 -25.75 -11.92 0.90
CA LYS A 424 -25.57 -11.72 -0.55
C LYS A 424 -26.52 -10.67 -1.10
N VAL A 425 -26.03 -9.90 -2.06
CA VAL A 425 -26.80 -9.03 -2.93
C VAL A 425 -26.58 -9.53 -4.35
N ASN A 426 -27.66 -9.91 -5.04
CA ASN A 426 -27.60 -10.53 -6.38
C ASN A 426 -26.58 -11.70 -6.42
N ASP A 427 -26.68 -12.61 -5.45
CA ASP A 427 -25.81 -13.79 -5.24
C ASP A 427 -24.32 -13.54 -4.98
N ILE A 428 -23.91 -12.29 -4.77
CA ILE A 428 -22.53 -11.92 -4.51
C ILE A 428 -22.36 -11.46 -3.05
N THR A 429 -21.34 -11.98 -2.35
CA THR A 429 -20.98 -11.53 -0.99
C THR A 429 -20.22 -10.21 -1.03
N LEU A 430 -20.21 -9.45 0.07
CA LEU A 430 -19.44 -8.21 0.16
C LEU A 430 -17.93 -8.46 -0.01
N GLY A 431 -17.43 -9.60 0.48
CA GLY A 431 -16.03 -9.99 0.31
C GLY A 431 -15.68 -10.22 -1.16
N ASP A 432 -16.48 -11.03 -1.87
CA ASP A 432 -16.28 -11.33 -3.29
C ASP A 432 -16.42 -10.07 -4.16
N LEU A 433 -17.39 -9.21 -3.86
CA LEU A 433 -17.56 -7.94 -4.58
C LEU A 433 -16.34 -7.05 -4.39
N SER A 434 -15.84 -6.91 -3.15
CA SER A 434 -14.69 -6.04 -2.84
C SER A 434 -13.37 -6.51 -3.46
N SER A 435 -13.24 -7.80 -3.77
CA SER A 435 -12.07 -8.39 -4.42
C SER A 435 -12.07 -8.26 -5.95
N ARG A 436 -13.19 -7.83 -6.56
CA ARG A 436 -13.27 -7.56 -7.99
C ARG A 436 -12.63 -6.23 -8.35
N SER A 437 -12.28 -6.07 -9.63
CA SER A 437 -11.78 -4.79 -10.14
C SER A 437 -12.87 -3.70 -10.07
N ILE A 438 -12.46 -2.45 -9.88
CA ILE A 438 -13.38 -1.30 -9.88
C ILE A 438 -14.22 -1.26 -11.16
N LYS A 439 -13.64 -1.64 -12.31
CA LYS A 439 -14.33 -1.77 -13.59
C LYS A 439 -15.50 -2.77 -13.49
N ASP A 440 -15.24 -3.95 -12.93
CA ASP A 440 -16.23 -5.02 -12.83
C ASP A 440 -17.32 -4.68 -11.79
N ILE A 441 -16.93 -4.01 -10.70
CA ILE A 441 -17.88 -3.54 -9.69
C ILE A 441 -18.79 -2.44 -10.29
N HIS A 442 -18.23 -1.52 -11.08
CA HIS A 442 -19.01 -0.49 -11.77
C HIS A 442 -20.00 -1.12 -12.75
N ALA A 443 -19.53 -2.07 -13.58
CA ALA A 443 -20.39 -2.81 -14.51
C ALA A 443 -21.48 -3.64 -13.78
N PHE A 444 -21.17 -4.22 -12.62
CA PHE A 444 -22.15 -4.91 -11.79
C PHE A 444 -23.29 -3.97 -11.36
N PHE A 445 -22.98 -2.76 -10.86
CA PHE A 445 -24.02 -1.81 -10.45
C PHE A 445 -24.77 -1.21 -11.64
N GLU A 446 -24.16 -1.06 -12.82
CA GLU A 446 -24.87 -0.65 -14.02
C GLU A 446 -25.97 -1.63 -14.43
N ASN A 447 -25.73 -2.93 -14.26
CA ASN A 447 -26.60 -4.02 -14.73
C ASN A 447 -27.32 -4.77 -13.59
N ILE A 448 -27.35 -4.22 -12.36
CA ILE A 448 -27.97 -4.88 -11.22
C ILE A 448 -29.48 -4.96 -11.38
N GLU A 449 -30.04 -6.16 -11.29
CA GLU A 449 -31.49 -6.41 -11.32
C GLU A 449 -32.01 -6.55 -9.87
N LEU A 450 -32.95 -5.71 -9.49
CA LEU A 450 -33.57 -5.69 -8.16
C LEU A 450 -35.08 -5.75 -8.28
N SER A 451 -35.72 -6.34 -7.25
CA SER A 451 -37.19 -6.23 -7.12
C SER A 451 -37.61 -4.77 -6.92
N THR A 452 -38.87 -4.43 -7.28
CA THR A 452 -39.40 -3.06 -7.16
C THR A 452 -39.19 -2.48 -5.74
N MET A 453 -39.38 -3.27 -4.71
CA MET A 453 -39.19 -2.88 -3.32
C MET A 453 -37.68 -2.60 -3.02
N HIS A 454 -36.78 -3.52 -3.40
CA HIS A 454 -35.33 -3.34 -3.21
C HIS A 454 -34.78 -2.17 -4.02
N GLN A 455 -35.36 -1.92 -5.21
CA GLN A 455 -34.97 -0.78 -6.03
C GLN A 455 -35.28 0.55 -5.33
N GLN A 456 -36.46 0.71 -4.76
CA GLN A 456 -36.85 1.92 -4.02
C GLN A 456 -35.93 2.15 -2.78
N ILE A 457 -35.59 1.08 -2.05
CA ILE A 457 -34.71 1.17 -0.88
C ILE A 457 -33.29 1.55 -1.27
N ALA A 458 -32.76 0.98 -2.36
CA ALA A 458 -31.35 1.07 -2.74
C ALA A 458 -31.03 2.20 -3.73
N GLU A 459 -32.04 2.87 -4.32
CA GLU A 459 -31.87 3.84 -5.40
C GLU A 459 -30.79 4.89 -5.13
N GLN A 460 -30.86 5.57 -3.99
CA GLN A 460 -29.89 6.61 -3.64
C GLN A 460 -28.50 6.02 -3.38
N ILE A 461 -28.44 4.86 -2.74
CA ILE A 461 -27.17 4.18 -2.43
C ILE A 461 -26.48 3.75 -3.73
N ILE A 462 -27.23 3.16 -4.66
CA ILE A 462 -26.70 2.70 -5.96
C ILE A 462 -26.25 3.89 -6.82
N LYS A 463 -26.99 4.99 -6.80
CA LYS A 463 -26.62 6.21 -7.52
C LYS A 463 -25.26 6.74 -7.04
N GLU A 464 -25.06 6.84 -5.72
CA GLU A 464 -23.79 7.26 -5.13
C GLU A 464 -22.64 6.27 -5.46
N LEU A 465 -22.90 4.95 -5.39
CA LEU A 465 -21.93 3.94 -5.74
C LEU A 465 -21.50 4.04 -7.21
N LYS A 466 -22.43 4.16 -8.15
CA LYS A 466 -22.14 4.33 -9.58
C LYS A 466 -21.29 5.56 -9.84
N GLN A 467 -21.65 6.68 -9.21
CA GLN A 467 -20.95 7.94 -9.39
C GLN A 467 -19.50 7.85 -8.88
N ARG A 468 -19.27 7.35 -7.65
CA ARG A 468 -17.95 7.23 -7.03
C ARG A 468 -17.07 6.22 -7.78
N LEU A 469 -17.62 5.08 -8.18
CA LEU A 469 -16.92 4.09 -9.01
C LEU A 469 -16.58 4.66 -10.39
N GLY A 470 -17.49 5.40 -11.02
CA GLY A 470 -17.27 6.08 -12.29
C GLY A 470 -16.11 7.08 -12.22
N PHE A 471 -15.98 7.84 -11.13
CA PHE A 471 -14.83 8.74 -10.94
C PHE A 471 -13.51 7.96 -10.87
N LEU A 472 -13.45 6.84 -10.15
CA LEU A 472 -12.26 6.00 -10.08
C LEU A 472 -11.87 5.43 -11.46
N VAL A 473 -12.86 5.02 -12.27
CA VAL A 473 -12.63 4.58 -13.66
C VAL A 473 -12.08 5.72 -14.51
N ASN A 474 -12.63 6.93 -14.36
CA ASN A 474 -12.22 8.11 -15.13
C ASN A 474 -10.79 8.59 -14.83
N VAL A 475 -10.33 8.44 -13.56
CA VAL A 475 -8.93 8.74 -13.22
C VAL A 475 -7.95 7.58 -13.51
N GLY A 476 -8.40 6.52 -14.22
CA GLY A 476 -7.54 5.42 -14.66
C GLY A 476 -7.23 4.37 -13.59
N LEU A 477 -8.06 4.24 -12.55
CA LEU A 477 -7.90 3.27 -11.45
C LEU A 477 -8.82 2.05 -11.59
N ASN A 478 -9.27 1.76 -12.79
CA ASN A 478 -10.22 0.70 -13.13
C ASN A 478 -9.74 -0.71 -12.75
N TYR A 479 -8.44 -0.94 -12.68
CA TYR A 479 -7.80 -2.22 -12.36
C TYR A 479 -7.65 -2.50 -10.86
N LEU A 480 -7.79 -1.50 -9.99
CA LEU A 480 -7.70 -1.68 -8.54
C LEU A 480 -8.91 -2.44 -7.98
N THR A 481 -8.71 -3.10 -6.84
CA THR A 481 -9.79 -3.73 -6.06
C THR A 481 -10.11 -2.90 -4.81
N LEU A 482 -11.36 -2.97 -4.32
CA LEU A 482 -11.76 -2.18 -3.13
C LEU A 482 -11.12 -2.67 -1.84
N ASP A 483 -10.78 -3.95 -1.75
CA ASP A 483 -10.12 -4.58 -0.59
C ASP A 483 -8.61 -4.33 -0.53
N ARG A 484 -8.00 -3.81 -1.63
CA ARG A 484 -6.57 -3.52 -1.69
C ARG A 484 -6.18 -2.55 -0.58
N SER A 485 -5.16 -2.92 0.19
CA SER A 485 -4.65 -2.10 1.29
C SER A 485 -4.08 -0.78 0.78
N ALA A 486 -4.46 0.33 1.43
CA ALA A 486 -3.94 1.65 1.09
C ALA A 486 -2.41 1.77 1.24
N THR A 487 -1.80 0.93 2.09
CA THR A 487 -0.34 0.89 2.29
C THR A 487 0.43 0.30 1.10
N THR A 488 -0.25 -0.40 0.19
CA THR A 488 0.35 -1.03 -1.01
C THR A 488 0.20 -0.19 -2.27
N LEU A 489 -0.45 0.96 -2.18
CA LEU A 489 -0.66 1.88 -3.30
C LEU A 489 0.63 2.64 -3.63
N SER A 490 0.88 2.85 -4.90
CA SER A 490 1.89 3.82 -5.35
C SER A 490 1.45 5.25 -5.00
N GLY A 491 2.41 6.19 -4.98
CA GLY A 491 2.12 7.60 -4.73
C GLY A 491 1.07 8.17 -5.69
N GLY A 492 1.20 7.87 -6.98
CA GLY A 492 0.24 8.31 -8.01
C GLY A 492 -1.14 7.66 -7.87
N GLU A 493 -1.24 6.37 -7.53
CA GLU A 493 -2.53 5.70 -7.24
C GLU A 493 -3.25 6.36 -6.07
N ALA A 494 -2.53 6.60 -4.95
CA ALA A 494 -3.09 7.24 -3.76
C ALA A 494 -3.56 8.68 -4.04
N GLN A 495 -2.82 9.44 -4.84
CA GLN A 495 -3.18 10.79 -5.25
C GLN A 495 -4.44 10.80 -6.12
N ARG A 496 -4.54 9.91 -7.10
CA ARG A 496 -5.74 9.79 -7.97
C ARG A 496 -6.98 9.33 -7.19
N ILE A 497 -6.83 8.45 -6.19
CA ILE A 497 -7.93 8.10 -5.27
C ILE A 497 -8.44 9.35 -4.56
N ARG A 498 -7.54 10.18 -4.01
CA ARG A 498 -7.94 11.44 -3.35
C ARG A 498 -8.63 12.39 -4.34
N LEU A 499 -8.09 12.53 -5.56
CA LEU A 499 -8.70 13.34 -6.60
C LEU A 499 -10.12 12.86 -6.92
N ALA A 500 -10.32 11.56 -7.13
CA ALA A 500 -11.64 10.96 -7.40
C ALA A 500 -12.62 11.21 -6.24
N THR A 501 -12.15 11.10 -4.99
CA THR A 501 -12.97 11.38 -3.79
C THR A 501 -13.38 12.86 -3.73
N GLN A 502 -12.48 13.79 -4.06
CA GLN A 502 -12.77 15.22 -4.06
C GLN A 502 -13.77 15.63 -5.16
N ILE A 503 -13.66 15.04 -6.34
CA ILE A 503 -14.63 15.23 -7.43
C ILE A 503 -16.01 14.73 -7.01
N GLY A 504 -16.05 13.59 -6.30
CA GLY A 504 -17.29 13.03 -5.75
C GLY A 504 -17.98 13.94 -4.72
N SER A 505 -17.25 14.86 -4.06
CA SER A 505 -17.83 15.82 -3.12
C SER A 505 -18.60 16.95 -3.80
N GLN A 506 -18.44 17.16 -5.11
CA GLN A 506 -19.08 18.22 -5.93
C GLN A 506 -18.93 19.63 -5.32
N LEU A 507 -17.84 19.90 -4.62
CA LEU A 507 -17.56 21.23 -4.07
C LEU A 507 -17.36 22.23 -5.20
N MET A 508 -17.90 23.44 -5.04
CA MET A 508 -17.79 24.56 -5.99
C MET A 508 -17.07 25.75 -5.35
N GLY A 509 -16.39 26.55 -6.18
CA GLY A 509 -15.71 27.76 -5.73
C GLY A 509 -14.42 27.48 -4.94
N VAL A 510 -13.86 26.30 -5.04
CA VAL A 510 -12.64 25.85 -4.35
C VAL A 510 -11.42 26.01 -5.25
N LEU A 511 -10.25 26.27 -4.65
CA LEU A 511 -8.95 26.19 -5.30
C LEU A 511 -8.30 24.83 -5.03
N TYR A 512 -8.26 23.96 -6.04
CA TYR A 512 -7.54 22.70 -5.97
C TYR A 512 -6.09 22.88 -6.40
N ILE A 513 -5.17 22.42 -5.56
CA ILE A 513 -3.73 22.46 -5.84
C ILE A 513 -3.19 21.04 -5.91
N LEU A 514 -2.70 20.63 -7.08
CA LEU A 514 -2.25 19.28 -7.36
C LEU A 514 -0.74 19.25 -7.64
N ASP A 515 -0.05 18.25 -7.08
CA ASP A 515 1.37 18.01 -7.28
C ASP A 515 1.58 16.85 -8.26
N GLU A 516 1.95 17.16 -9.50
CA GLU A 516 2.29 16.21 -10.55
C GLU A 516 1.29 15.03 -10.70
N PRO A 517 0.00 15.29 -10.95
CA PRO A 517 -1.02 14.24 -10.98
C PRO A 517 -0.87 13.25 -12.14
N SER A 518 -0.08 13.55 -13.18
CA SER A 518 0.22 12.67 -14.32
C SER A 518 1.27 11.59 -14.02
N ILE A 519 1.87 11.60 -12.81
CA ILE A 519 2.93 10.64 -12.43
C ILE A 519 2.49 9.18 -12.60
N GLY A 520 3.36 8.38 -13.24
CA GLY A 520 3.15 6.95 -13.44
C GLY A 520 2.01 6.62 -14.40
N LEU A 521 1.49 7.61 -15.13
CA LEU A 521 0.49 7.41 -16.16
C LEU A 521 1.12 7.16 -17.52
N HIS A 522 0.56 6.19 -18.24
CA HIS A 522 0.80 6.07 -19.66
C HIS A 522 0.12 7.26 -20.40
N PRO A 523 0.67 7.79 -21.52
CA PRO A 523 0.06 8.92 -22.26
C PRO A 523 -1.43 8.75 -22.58
N ARG A 524 -1.90 7.52 -22.84
CA ARG A 524 -3.33 7.22 -23.02
C ARG A 524 -4.19 7.56 -21.80
N GLU A 525 -3.66 7.33 -20.59
CA GLU A 525 -4.38 7.54 -19.34
C GLU A 525 -4.38 9.01 -18.92
N ASN A 526 -3.34 9.74 -19.33
CA ASN A 526 -3.20 11.18 -19.06
C ASN A 526 -4.37 11.99 -19.65
N ASN A 527 -4.82 11.64 -20.84
CA ASN A 527 -5.99 12.27 -21.47
C ASN A 527 -7.27 12.15 -20.63
N ARG A 528 -7.48 11.00 -19.96
CA ARG A 528 -8.63 10.80 -19.06
C ARG A 528 -8.54 11.68 -17.82
N LEU A 529 -7.33 11.75 -17.23
CA LEU A 529 -7.06 12.65 -16.11
C LEU A 529 -7.32 14.11 -16.48
N LEU A 530 -6.83 14.59 -17.64
CA LEU A 530 -7.05 15.94 -18.13
C LEU A 530 -8.56 16.26 -18.31
N ASN A 531 -9.33 15.35 -18.90
CA ASN A 531 -10.77 15.52 -19.02
C ASN A 531 -11.44 15.63 -17.63
N THR A 532 -10.99 14.85 -16.66
CA THR A 532 -11.47 14.90 -15.29
C THR A 532 -11.16 16.25 -14.62
N LEU A 533 -9.95 16.78 -14.81
CA LEU A 533 -9.57 18.11 -14.30
C LEU A 533 -10.38 19.22 -14.96
N LYS A 534 -10.62 19.13 -16.28
CA LYS A 534 -11.49 20.08 -17.00
C LYS A 534 -12.92 20.04 -16.48
N THR A 535 -13.49 18.85 -16.22
CA THR A 535 -14.81 18.71 -15.61
C THR A 535 -14.86 19.39 -14.24
N LEU A 536 -13.82 19.19 -13.41
CA LEU A 536 -13.74 19.82 -12.09
C LEU A 536 -13.65 21.36 -12.19
N ARG A 537 -12.93 21.90 -13.18
CA ARG A 537 -12.90 23.33 -13.51
C ARG A 537 -14.27 23.83 -13.94
N ASP A 538 -14.95 23.13 -14.84
CA ASP A 538 -16.20 23.55 -15.48
C ASP A 538 -17.38 23.59 -14.49
N ILE A 539 -17.25 22.90 -13.33
CA ILE A 539 -18.19 23.03 -12.20
C ILE A 539 -18.02 24.38 -11.46
N GLY A 540 -16.99 25.16 -11.77
CA GLY A 540 -16.73 26.48 -11.15
C GLY A 540 -15.61 26.44 -10.10
N ASN A 541 -14.61 25.61 -10.29
CA ASN A 541 -13.41 25.54 -9.44
C ASN A 541 -12.17 26.07 -10.18
N SER A 542 -11.26 26.64 -9.38
CA SER A 542 -9.91 26.98 -9.83
C SER A 542 -8.98 25.80 -9.63
N ILE A 543 -8.20 25.41 -10.65
CA ILE A 543 -7.30 24.27 -10.58
C ILE A 543 -5.88 24.74 -10.85
N LEU A 544 -5.01 24.55 -9.89
CA LEU A 544 -3.59 24.87 -9.97
C LEU A 544 -2.79 23.56 -9.94
N VAL A 545 -2.04 23.27 -11.01
CA VAL A 545 -1.29 22.02 -11.16
C VAL A 545 0.18 22.32 -11.29
N VAL A 546 1.01 21.74 -10.45
CA VAL A 546 2.46 21.69 -10.66
C VAL A 546 2.73 20.52 -11.59
N GLU A 547 3.26 20.79 -12.81
CA GLU A 547 3.39 19.73 -13.83
C GLU A 547 4.58 19.92 -14.76
N HIS A 548 5.01 18.78 -15.33
CA HIS A 548 6.09 18.69 -16.32
C HIS A 548 5.65 17.99 -17.62
N ASP A 549 4.43 17.47 -17.66
CA ASP A 549 3.88 16.75 -18.80
C ASP A 549 3.53 17.71 -19.95
N GLU A 550 3.98 17.38 -21.17
CA GLU A 550 3.77 18.20 -22.38
C GLU A 550 2.28 18.43 -22.68
N GLU A 551 1.47 17.35 -22.64
CA GLU A 551 0.05 17.39 -23.00
C GLU A 551 -0.74 18.23 -21.98
N THR A 552 -0.44 18.08 -20.70
CA THR A 552 -1.06 18.87 -19.62
C THR A 552 -0.77 20.35 -19.76
N MET A 553 0.46 20.74 -20.12
CA MET A 553 0.82 22.13 -20.34
C MET A 553 0.14 22.74 -21.58
N LEU A 554 0.00 21.97 -22.66
CA LEU A 554 -0.63 22.44 -23.90
C LEU A 554 -2.14 22.56 -23.78
N GLU A 555 -2.78 21.75 -22.96
CA GLU A 555 -4.24 21.73 -22.70
C GLU A 555 -4.69 22.66 -21.56
N ALA A 556 -3.73 23.33 -20.89
CA ALA A 556 -4.03 24.29 -19.83
C ALA A 556 -4.65 25.59 -20.38
N ASP A 557 -5.44 26.28 -19.56
CA ASP A 557 -5.92 27.63 -19.90
C ASP A 557 -4.84 28.69 -19.71
N HIS A 558 -3.92 28.47 -18.74
CA HIS A 558 -2.84 29.40 -18.40
C HIS A 558 -1.60 28.64 -17.89
N VAL A 559 -0.41 29.08 -18.25
CA VAL A 559 0.85 28.47 -17.83
C VAL A 559 1.74 29.52 -17.17
N ILE A 560 2.34 29.16 -16.06
CA ILE A 560 3.33 29.95 -15.32
C ILE A 560 4.64 29.14 -15.31
N ASP A 561 5.69 29.67 -15.93
CA ASP A 561 6.99 29.01 -15.99
C ASP A 561 7.98 29.71 -15.06
N LEU A 562 8.53 28.93 -14.11
CA LEU A 562 9.49 29.39 -13.11
C LEU A 562 10.92 28.98 -13.50
N GLY A 563 11.85 29.91 -13.33
CA GLY A 563 13.25 29.72 -13.70
C GLY A 563 14.13 30.93 -13.28
N PRO A 564 15.15 31.24 -14.11
CA PRO A 564 15.65 30.51 -15.30
C PRO A 564 16.44 29.24 -14.94
N GLY A 565 16.88 29.09 -13.68
CA GLY A 565 17.65 27.96 -13.19
C GLY A 565 16.99 27.28 -12.00
N ALA A 566 17.79 26.56 -11.19
CA ALA A 566 17.38 25.88 -9.97
C ALA A 566 18.04 26.51 -8.73
N GLY A 567 17.45 26.36 -7.55
CA GLY A 567 17.96 26.90 -6.29
C GLY A 567 18.10 28.41 -6.33
N ILE A 568 19.28 28.94 -5.99
CA ILE A 568 19.57 30.39 -5.99
C ILE A 568 19.46 31.03 -7.38
N TYR A 569 19.58 30.24 -8.45
CA TYR A 569 19.43 30.71 -9.83
C TYR A 569 18.00 30.57 -10.37
N GLY A 570 17.07 30.06 -9.53
CA GLY A 570 15.64 29.99 -9.80
C GLY A 570 14.86 31.12 -9.15
N GLY A 571 13.58 30.88 -8.89
CA GLY A 571 12.70 31.75 -8.13
C GLY A 571 12.13 32.95 -8.88
N GLU A 572 12.29 33.03 -10.20
CA GLU A 572 11.75 34.11 -11.04
C GLU A 572 10.68 33.58 -12.00
N ILE A 573 9.69 34.42 -12.34
CA ILE A 573 8.72 34.09 -13.39
C ILE A 573 9.36 34.38 -14.77
N THR A 574 9.62 33.32 -15.53
CA THR A 574 10.19 33.44 -16.89
C THR A 574 9.10 33.63 -17.94
N PHE A 575 7.89 33.17 -17.65
CA PHE A 575 6.71 33.31 -18.49
C PHE A 575 5.42 33.19 -17.69
N SER A 576 4.38 33.95 -18.05
CA SER A 576 3.00 33.82 -17.58
C SER A 576 2.06 34.18 -18.72
N GLY A 577 1.18 33.26 -19.12
CA GLY A 577 0.27 33.48 -20.26
C GLY A 577 -0.33 32.21 -20.81
N THR A 578 -0.87 32.25 -22.03
CA THR A 578 -1.47 31.08 -22.68
C THR A 578 -0.41 30.09 -23.19
N PRO A 579 -0.74 28.80 -23.34
CA PRO A 579 0.17 27.81 -23.93
C PRO A 579 0.68 28.24 -25.33
N THR A 580 -0.17 28.84 -26.14
CA THR A 580 0.20 29.35 -27.50
C THR A 580 1.25 30.44 -27.45
N ASP A 581 1.23 31.29 -26.43
CA ASP A 581 2.24 32.34 -26.25
C ASP A 581 3.54 31.78 -25.66
N LEU A 582 3.42 30.75 -24.80
CA LEU A 582 4.58 30.01 -24.27
C LEU A 582 5.46 29.45 -25.42
N LEU A 583 4.84 28.86 -26.44
CA LEU A 583 5.55 28.31 -27.60
C LEU A 583 6.38 29.38 -28.35
N LYS A 584 5.99 30.68 -28.29
CA LYS A 584 6.69 31.80 -28.91
C LYS A 584 7.77 32.39 -28.01
N SER A 585 7.76 32.09 -26.71
CA SER A 585 8.68 32.68 -25.74
C SER A 585 10.13 32.34 -26.03
N LYS A 586 10.99 33.38 -26.02
CA LYS A 586 12.46 33.25 -26.16
C LYS A 586 13.14 33.01 -24.81
N LYS A 587 12.53 33.43 -23.70
CA LYS A 587 13.09 33.33 -22.32
C LYS A 587 12.80 31.96 -21.67
N SER A 588 11.59 31.43 -21.83
CA SER A 588 11.19 30.17 -21.25
C SER A 588 11.96 28.98 -21.81
N LEU A 589 12.58 28.20 -20.94
CA LEU A 589 13.23 26.95 -21.32
C LEU A 589 12.18 25.88 -21.69
N THR A 590 11.09 25.82 -20.95
CA THR A 590 9.92 24.96 -21.20
C THR A 590 9.37 25.25 -22.60
N GLY A 591 9.16 26.53 -22.93
CA GLY A 591 8.69 26.95 -24.27
C GLY A 591 9.62 26.54 -25.40
N LYS A 592 10.96 26.52 -25.18
CA LYS A 592 11.92 26.02 -26.17
C LYS A 592 11.79 24.52 -26.42
N TYR A 593 11.47 23.72 -25.40
CA TYR A 593 11.23 22.29 -25.57
C TYR A 593 9.90 22.01 -26.27
N LEU A 594 8.81 22.61 -25.81
CA LEU A 594 7.48 22.46 -26.40
C LEU A 594 7.41 22.93 -27.87
N SER A 595 8.11 24.03 -28.22
CA SER A 595 8.19 24.49 -29.60
C SER A 595 9.12 23.65 -30.47
N GLY A 596 9.81 22.66 -29.95
CA GLY A 596 10.77 21.80 -30.67
C GLY A 596 12.10 22.47 -31.02
N LYS A 597 12.36 23.72 -30.55
CA LYS A 597 13.68 24.40 -30.72
C LYS A 597 14.77 23.68 -29.93
N LYS A 598 14.44 23.07 -28.81
CA LYS A 598 15.31 22.18 -28.03
C LYS A 598 14.64 20.81 -27.91
N LYS A 599 15.40 19.72 -28.05
CA LYS A 599 14.85 18.35 -28.04
C LYS A 599 15.87 17.40 -27.42
N ILE A 600 15.39 16.31 -26.84
CA ILE A 600 16.18 15.13 -26.49
C ILE A 600 16.41 14.35 -27.81
N PRO A 601 17.65 14.17 -28.27
CA PRO A 601 17.93 13.52 -29.54
C PRO A 601 17.60 12.03 -29.51
N ILE A 602 17.14 11.49 -30.63
CA ILE A 602 17.05 10.07 -30.88
C ILE A 602 18.44 9.56 -31.25
N PRO A 603 19.00 8.52 -30.65
CA PRO A 603 20.30 7.96 -31.04
C PRO A 603 20.31 7.58 -32.52
N SER A 604 21.41 7.97 -33.24
CA SER A 604 21.60 7.63 -34.66
C SER A 604 21.85 6.13 -34.85
N ASN A 605 22.61 5.55 -33.92
CA ASN A 605 22.91 4.13 -33.88
C ASN A 605 22.55 3.56 -32.50
N ARG A 606 21.90 2.43 -32.47
CA ARG A 606 21.65 1.68 -31.23
C ARG A 606 22.73 0.63 -31.02
N ARG A 607 23.03 0.30 -29.77
CA ARG A 607 24.03 -0.71 -29.45
C ARG A 607 23.55 -2.08 -29.96
N SER A 608 24.32 -2.77 -30.80
CA SER A 608 23.93 -3.97 -31.55
C SER A 608 24.59 -5.26 -31.05
N ASN A 609 25.28 -5.24 -29.90
CA ASN A 609 25.98 -6.42 -29.43
C ASN A 609 25.01 -7.52 -28.94
N GLU A 610 24.95 -8.67 -29.63
CA GLU A 610 23.95 -9.74 -29.41
C GLU A 610 24.43 -10.86 -28.48
N SER A 611 25.57 -10.70 -27.80
CA SER A 611 26.32 -11.83 -27.23
C SER A 611 25.72 -12.42 -25.93
N TYR A 612 25.03 -11.64 -25.10
CA TYR A 612 24.56 -12.11 -23.77
C TYR A 612 23.14 -11.63 -23.45
N TYR A 613 22.35 -12.56 -22.93
CA TYR A 613 20.96 -12.32 -22.52
C TYR A 613 20.71 -12.85 -21.11
N LEU A 614 19.88 -12.15 -20.38
CA LEU A 614 19.18 -12.65 -19.21
C LEU A 614 17.78 -13.09 -19.64
N THR A 615 17.41 -14.35 -19.39
CA THR A 615 16.12 -14.88 -19.80
C THR A 615 15.34 -15.35 -18.59
N LEU A 616 14.19 -14.75 -18.33
CA LEU A 616 13.22 -15.14 -17.31
C LEU A 616 12.09 -15.92 -18.01
N LYS A 617 11.78 -17.13 -17.54
CA LYS A 617 10.75 -17.99 -18.11
C LYS A 617 9.65 -18.30 -17.11
N GLY A 618 8.41 -18.34 -17.58
CA GLY A 618 7.25 -18.79 -16.84
C GLY A 618 6.89 -17.91 -15.65
N ALA A 619 7.04 -16.58 -15.73
CA ALA A 619 6.64 -15.67 -14.65
C ALA A 619 5.12 -15.59 -14.53
N THR A 620 4.57 -15.92 -13.33
CA THR A 620 3.13 -16.02 -13.03
C THR A 620 2.71 -15.22 -11.80
N GLY A 621 3.54 -14.30 -11.31
CA GLY A 621 3.22 -13.47 -10.15
C GLY A 621 2.08 -12.49 -10.45
N ASN A 622 1.19 -12.27 -9.48
CA ASN A 622 0.05 -11.36 -9.57
C ASN A 622 -0.74 -11.57 -10.89
N ASN A 623 -0.80 -10.54 -11.76
CA ASN A 623 -1.51 -10.62 -13.03
C ASN A 623 -0.68 -11.17 -14.22
N LEU A 624 0.58 -11.57 -14.02
CA LEU A 624 1.42 -12.08 -15.10
C LEU A 624 0.94 -13.45 -15.62
N LYS A 625 0.76 -13.57 -16.93
CA LYS A 625 0.20 -14.76 -17.60
C LYS A 625 1.28 -15.70 -18.15
N LYS A 626 2.09 -16.28 -17.25
CA LYS A 626 3.18 -17.23 -17.60
C LYS A 626 4.10 -16.68 -18.70
N ILE A 627 4.56 -15.44 -18.52
CA ILE A 627 5.34 -14.75 -19.54
C ILE A 627 6.81 -15.16 -19.56
N ASN A 628 7.38 -15.13 -20.77
CA ASN A 628 8.80 -15.32 -21.01
C ASN A 628 9.40 -14.01 -21.50
N VAL A 629 10.50 -13.57 -20.87
CA VAL A 629 11.13 -12.30 -21.19
C VAL A 629 12.62 -12.48 -21.40
N LYS A 630 13.13 -11.98 -22.54
CA LYS A 630 14.53 -12.00 -22.92
C LYS A 630 15.10 -10.58 -22.87
N ILE A 631 16.05 -10.34 -21.97
CA ILE A 631 16.64 -9.03 -21.69
C ILE A 631 18.09 -9.01 -22.19
N PRO A 632 18.44 -8.20 -23.18
CA PRO A 632 19.82 -8.06 -23.63
C PRO A 632 20.68 -7.36 -22.57
N LEU A 633 21.85 -7.91 -22.28
CA LEU A 633 22.80 -7.33 -21.33
C LEU A 633 23.66 -6.25 -21.98
N SER A 634 24.30 -5.40 -21.15
CA SER A 634 25.12 -4.26 -21.57
C SER A 634 24.36 -3.26 -22.46
N ARG A 635 23.07 -3.08 -22.19
CA ARG A 635 22.17 -2.20 -22.94
C ARG A 635 21.30 -1.35 -22.03
N PHE A 636 20.75 -0.30 -22.60
CA PHE A 636 19.69 0.50 -22.01
C PHE A 636 18.31 -0.09 -22.40
N VAL A 637 17.69 -0.81 -21.47
CA VAL A 637 16.41 -1.50 -21.67
C VAL A 637 15.29 -0.75 -20.95
N VAL A 638 14.17 -0.54 -21.62
CA VAL A 638 12.99 0.09 -21.03
C VAL A 638 11.83 -0.92 -21.00
N VAL A 639 11.20 -1.08 -19.83
CA VAL A 639 9.95 -1.82 -19.64
C VAL A 639 8.82 -0.81 -19.55
N THR A 640 7.86 -0.89 -20.45
CA THR A 640 6.75 0.06 -20.57
C THR A 640 5.40 -0.66 -20.67
N GLY A 641 4.32 0.09 -20.80
CA GLY A 641 2.93 -0.40 -20.87
C GLY A 641 1.99 0.41 -20.00
N VAL A 642 0.68 0.20 -20.11
CA VAL A 642 -0.34 0.90 -19.32
C VAL A 642 -0.19 0.65 -17.81
N SER A 643 -0.81 1.50 -16.97
CA SER A 643 -0.81 1.31 -15.51
C SER A 643 -1.47 -0.02 -15.15
N GLY A 644 -0.91 -0.75 -14.17
CA GLY A 644 -1.41 -2.08 -13.79
C GLY A 644 -1.13 -3.22 -14.78
N SER A 645 -0.35 -3.01 -15.87
CA SER A 645 -0.04 -4.07 -16.86
C SER A 645 0.94 -5.15 -16.36
N GLY A 646 1.49 -5.00 -15.14
CA GLY A 646 2.40 -5.99 -14.53
C GLY A 646 3.89 -5.61 -14.59
N LYS A 647 4.26 -4.37 -14.95
CA LYS A 647 5.66 -3.91 -15.03
C LYS A 647 6.44 -4.09 -13.73
N SER A 648 5.92 -3.55 -12.62
CA SER A 648 6.56 -3.66 -11.30
C SER A 648 6.56 -5.10 -10.79
N THR A 649 5.51 -5.87 -11.08
CA THR A 649 5.44 -7.31 -10.79
C THR A 649 6.55 -8.08 -11.49
N LEU A 650 6.80 -7.78 -12.79
CA LEU A 650 7.87 -8.41 -13.56
C LEU A 650 9.25 -8.01 -13.04
N VAL A 651 9.50 -6.71 -12.88
CA VAL A 651 10.85 -6.19 -12.64
C VAL A 651 11.18 -6.18 -11.14
N ASN A 652 10.33 -5.53 -10.30
CA ASN A 652 10.64 -5.28 -8.90
C ASN A 652 10.31 -6.47 -7.99
N GLU A 653 9.23 -7.23 -8.30
CA GLU A 653 8.76 -8.31 -7.42
C GLU A 653 9.21 -9.71 -7.90
N THR A 654 9.58 -9.87 -9.18
CA THR A 654 10.04 -11.17 -9.72
C THR A 654 11.53 -11.12 -10.08
N LEU A 655 11.93 -10.27 -11.02
CA LEU A 655 13.29 -10.26 -11.58
C LEU A 655 14.35 -9.82 -10.55
N TYR A 656 14.13 -8.67 -9.89
CA TYR A 656 15.08 -8.15 -8.89
C TYR A 656 15.31 -9.13 -7.72
N PRO A 657 14.26 -9.64 -7.04
CA PRO A 657 14.47 -10.59 -5.95
C PRO A 657 15.11 -11.91 -6.42
N ALA A 658 14.79 -12.37 -7.63
CA ALA A 658 15.43 -13.56 -8.21
C ALA A 658 16.94 -13.34 -8.40
N LEU A 659 17.36 -12.23 -9.01
CA LEU A 659 18.77 -11.87 -9.16
C LEU A 659 19.45 -11.65 -7.80
N ALA A 660 18.82 -10.91 -6.89
CA ALA A 660 19.37 -10.62 -5.57
C ALA A 660 19.57 -11.90 -4.73
N LYS A 661 18.66 -12.88 -4.85
CA LYS A 661 18.80 -14.19 -4.19
C LYS A 661 20.02 -14.95 -4.70
N HIS A 662 20.26 -14.96 -6.01
CA HIS A 662 21.38 -15.70 -6.62
C HIS A 662 22.73 -15.00 -6.44
N ILE A 663 22.78 -13.65 -6.54
CA ILE A 663 24.03 -12.88 -6.54
C ILE A 663 24.48 -12.49 -5.12
N THR A 664 23.53 -12.05 -4.29
CA THR A 664 23.85 -11.47 -2.94
C THR A 664 23.28 -12.31 -1.79
N ASN A 665 22.73 -13.49 -2.05
CA ASN A 665 22.01 -14.32 -1.05
C ASN A 665 20.95 -13.51 -0.28
N SER A 666 20.26 -12.60 -0.97
CA SER A 666 19.17 -11.81 -0.38
C SER A 666 18.06 -12.71 0.15
N ARG A 667 17.44 -12.31 1.25
CA ARG A 667 16.30 -13.00 1.86
C ARG A 667 14.95 -12.65 1.22
N GLN A 668 14.95 -11.76 0.21
CA GLN A 668 13.74 -11.45 -0.53
C GLN A 668 13.38 -12.61 -1.46
N TYR A 669 12.10 -13.01 -1.43
CA TYR A 669 11.60 -14.06 -2.31
C TYR A 669 10.97 -13.45 -3.56
N PRO A 670 11.38 -13.93 -4.74
CA PRO A 670 10.71 -13.57 -5.99
C PRO A 670 9.29 -14.16 -6.03
N LEU A 671 8.40 -13.49 -6.75
CA LEU A 671 7.13 -14.10 -7.15
C LEU A 671 7.39 -15.30 -8.08
N SER A 672 6.37 -16.14 -8.29
CA SER A 672 6.50 -17.41 -8.99
C SER A 672 7.01 -17.26 -10.42
N TYR A 673 8.06 -18.03 -10.77
CA TYR A 673 8.62 -18.18 -12.10
C TYR A 673 9.21 -19.59 -12.25
N GLU A 674 9.43 -20.05 -13.49
CA GLU A 674 9.98 -21.40 -13.75
C GLU A 674 11.51 -21.39 -13.67
N THR A 675 12.18 -20.62 -14.52
CA THR A 675 13.65 -20.56 -14.59
C THR A 675 14.16 -19.17 -14.94
N ILE A 676 15.40 -18.90 -14.55
CA ILE A 676 16.13 -17.70 -14.95
C ILE A 676 17.53 -18.12 -15.44
N ASP A 677 17.84 -17.80 -16.71
CA ASP A 677 19.10 -18.14 -17.35
C ASP A 677 19.93 -16.88 -17.63
N GLY A 678 21.26 -16.97 -17.61
CA GLY A 678 22.17 -15.88 -17.93
C GLY A 678 22.71 -15.11 -16.73
N ILE A 679 22.40 -15.49 -15.49
CA ILE A 679 22.87 -14.85 -14.25
C ILE A 679 24.41 -14.79 -14.18
N LYS A 680 25.11 -15.79 -14.72
CA LYS A 680 26.58 -15.88 -14.74
C LYS A 680 27.29 -14.66 -15.39
N TYR A 681 26.56 -13.87 -16.15
CA TYR A 681 27.10 -12.66 -16.80
C TYR A 681 26.93 -11.39 -15.96
N ILE A 682 26.35 -11.50 -14.73
CA ILE A 682 26.05 -10.40 -13.83
C ILE A 682 26.79 -10.61 -12.51
N ASP A 683 27.64 -9.66 -12.13
CA ASP A 683 28.39 -9.72 -10.88
C ASP A 683 27.65 -9.03 -9.71
N LYS A 684 26.82 -8.05 -10.02
CA LYS A 684 26.12 -7.24 -9.02
C LYS A 684 24.76 -6.78 -9.55
N VAL A 685 23.75 -6.79 -8.69
CA VAL A 685 22.44 -6.16 -8.95
C VAL A 685 22.23 -4.96 -8.00
N VAL A 686 21.70 -3.86 -8.54
CA VAL A 686 21.43 -2.62 -7.79
C VAL A 686 20.02 -2.16 -8.12
N ASP A 687 19.18 -2.09 -7.10
CA ASP A 687 17.84 -1.49 -7.17
C ASP A 687 17.91 -0.03 -6.72
N ILE A 688 17.43 0.88 -7.58
CA ILE A 688 17.38 2.33 -7.35
C ILE A 688 15.92 2.77 -7.36
N ASP A 689 15.28 2.64 -6.21
CA ASP A 689 13.88 2.99 -5.99
C ASP A 689 13.71 4.44 -5.46
N GLN A 690 12.45 4.90 -5.40
CA GLN A 690 12.06 6.22 -4.93
C GLN A 690 11.96 6.33 -3.39
N ARG A 691 12.23 5.27 -2.64
CA ARG A 691 12.18 5.29 -1.16
C ARG A 691 13.19 6.28 -0.59
N PRO A 692 12.89 6.97 0.52
CA PRO A 692 13.80 7.92 1.14
C PRO A 692 15.18 7.31 1.42
N ILE A 693 16.25 8.13 1.31
CA ILE A 693 17.63 7.71 1.61
C ILE A 693 17.89 7.51 3.12
N GLY A 694 16.91 7.77 3.96
CA GLY A 694 16.93 7.54 5.40
C GLY A 694 15.62 7.94 6.06
N ARG A 695 15.36 7.36 7.24
CA ARG A 695 14.10 7.57 7.98
C ARG A 695 14.21 8.62 9.10
N THR A 696 15.40 9.13 9.34
CA THR A 696 15.67 10.08 10.43
C THR A 696 16.16 11.43 9.90
N PRO A 697 15.95 12.53 10.61
CA PRO A 697 16.46 13.86 10.24
C PRO A 697 17.98 13.93 10.11
N ARG A 698 18.72 12.95 10.67
CA ARG A 698 20.18 12.84 10.58
C ARG A 698 20.68 12.38 9.21
N SER A 699 19.84 11.66 8.47
CA SER A 699 20.18 11.22 7.11
C SER A 699 20.10 12.41 6.15
N ASN A 700 21.12 12.60 5.32
CA ASN A 700 21.19 13.67 4.32
C ASN A 700 22.05 13.25 3.11
N PRO A 701 22.05 14.00 2.00
CA PRO A 701 22.83 13.66 0.81
C PRO A 701 24.32 13.47 1.08
N ALA A 702 24.93 14.31 1.93
CA ALA A 702 26.35 14.21 2.24
C ALA A 702 26.70 12.92 3.01
N THR A 703 25.85 12.49 3.95
CA THR A 703 26.08 11.24 4.71
C THR A 703 25.82 10.02 3.83
N TYR A 704 24.79 10.02 3.05
CA TYR A 704 24.40 8.86 2.22
C TYR A 704 25.43 8.56 1.12
N THR A 705 25.95 9.60 0.45
CA THR A 705 27.00 9.45 -0.58
C THR A 705 28.38 9.15 0.00
N GLY A 706 28.55 9.20 1.33
CA GLY A 706 29.83 9.10 2.00
C GLY A 706 30.73 10.32 1.80
N LEU A 707 30.20 11.42 1.24
CA LEU A 707 30.90 12.70 1.06
C LEU A 707 31.31 13.28 2.42
N PHE A 708 30.41 13.20 3.39
CA PHE A 708 30.61 13.77 4.72
C PHE A 708 31.80 13.17 5.47
N THR A 709 32.19 11.94 5.20
CA THR A 709 33.41 11.35 5.76
C THR A 709 34.66 12.13 5.34
N HIS A 710 34.79 12.45 4.05
CA HIS A 710 35.91 13.23 3.53
C HIS A 710 35.92 14.66 4.06
N ILE A 711 34.75 15.27 4.24
CA ILE A 711 34.62 16.61 4.84
C ILE A 711 35.09 16.59 6.30
N ARG A 712 34.66 15.63 7.11
CA ARG A 712 35.09 15.49 8.52
C ARG A 712 36.59 15.24 8.63
N ASP A 713 37.17 14.43 7.75
CA ASP A 713 38.59 14.17 7.70
C ASP A 713 39.38 15.44 7.35
N LEU A 714 38.87 16.25 6.47
CA LEU A 714 39.45 17.57 6.14
C LEU A 714 39.46 18.49 7.37
N PHE A 715 38.28 18.65 8.03
CA PHE A 715 38.19 19.51 9.22
C PHE A 715 39.11 19.05 10.36
N ALA A 716 39.26 17.74 10.58
CA ALA A 716 40.16 17.20 11.58
C ALA A 716 41.64 17.42 11.27
N LYS A 717 42.00 17.69 10.02
CA LYS A 717 43.39 17.97 9.59
C LYS A 717 43.76 19.46 9.72
N LEU A 718 42.81 20.34 10.00
CA LEU A 718 43.04 21.78 10.16
C LEU A 718 43.95 22.06 11.38
N PRO A 719 44.83 23.09 11.33
CA PRO A 719 45.74 23.39 12.42
C PRO A 719 45.06 23.58 13.79
N GLU A 720 43.97 24.35 13.82
CA GLU A 720 43.17 24.59 15.03
C GLU A 720 42.54 23.33 15.62
N ALA A 721 42.03 22.43 14.75
CA ALA A 721 41.47 21.17 15.17
C ALA A 721 42.53 20.23 15.76
N LYS A 722 43.77 20.24 15.19
CA LYS A 722 44.91 19.46 15.69
C LYS A 722 45.38 19.97 17.04
N ILE A 723 45.50 21.30 17.20
CA ILE A 723 45.91 21.94 18.50
C ILE A 723 44.93 21.54 19.60
N ARG A 724 43.62 21.50 19.30
CA ARG A 724 42.58 21.10 20.28
C ARG A 724 42.40 19.57 20.39
N GLY A 725 43.18 18.76 19.67
CA GLY A 725 43.07 17.30 19.70
C GLY A 725 41.81 16.74 19.09
N TYR A 726 41.15 17.50 18.19
CA TYR A 726 39.87 17.10 17.60
C TYR A 726 40.07 16.05 16.51
N LYS A 727 39.48 14.88 16.74
CA LYS A 727 39.44 13.75 15.77
C LYS A 727 38.22 13.88 14.84
N PRO A 728 38.16 13.14 13.70
CA PRO A 728 37.00 13.19 12.78
C PRO A 728 35.62 12.94 13.44
N GLY A 729 35.57 12.19 14.55
CA GLY A 729 34.37 11.97 15.36
C GLY A 729 33.81 13.26 15.98
N ARG A 730 34.61 14.27 16.29
CA ARG A 730 34.18 15.57 16.81
C ARG A 730 33.28 16.30 15.81
N PHE A 731 33.54 16.14 14.54
CA PHE A 731 32.82 16.76 13.43
C PHE A 731 31.62 15.92 12.94
N SER A 732 31.22 14.90 13.73
CA SER A 732 30.03 14.08 13.44
C SER A 732 28.86 14.50 14.33
N PHE A 733 27.73 14.84 13.73
CA PHE A 733 26.48 15.11 14.48
C PHE A 733 25.81 13.82 15.00
N ASN A 734 26.29 12.62 14.64
CA ASN A 734 25.79 11.34 15.12
C ASN A 734 26.52 10.84 16.40
N VAL A 735 27.67 11.43 16.76
CA VAL A 735 28.53 10.95 17.84
C VAL A 735 28.58 12.00 18.96
N LYS A 736 28.56 11.56 20.21
CA LYS A 736 28.74 12.45 21.37
C LYS A 736 30.10 13.17 21.29
N GLY A 737 30.16 14.41 21.76
CA GLY A 737 31.39 15.19 21.83
C GLY A 737 31.33 16.50 21.04
N GLY A 738 30.93 16.47 19.76
CA GLY A 738 30.81 17.69 18.94
C GLY A 738 29.38 18.10 18.57
N ARG A 739 28.43 17.23 18.78
CA ARG A 739 27.02 17.50 18.48
C ARG A 739 26.36 18.36 19.57
N CYS A 740 25.32 19.09 19.22
CA CYS A 740 24.45 19.75 20.17
C CYS A 740 23.83 18.72 21.13
N ALA A 741 23.92 18.95 22.44
CA ALA A 741 23.40 18.01 23.43
C ALA A 741 21.85 18.05 23.50
N SER A 742 21.22 19.22 23.28
CA SER A 742 19.77 19.40 23.37
C SER A 742 19.02 18.64 22.28
N CYS A 743 19.37 18.82 20.99
CA CYS A 743 18.73 18.11 19.87
C CYS A 743 19.49 16.83 19.47
N GLU A 744 20.51 16.43 20.21
CA GLU A 744 21.34 15.27 19.92
C GLU A 744 21.91 15.21 18.47
N GLY A 745 22.05 16.35 17.81
CA GLY A 745 22.56 16.50 16.46
C GLY A 745 21.50 16.48 15.37
N ASP A 746 20.20 16.42 15.70
CA ASP A 746 19.12 16.46 14.74
C ASP A 746 18.91 17.85 14.14
N GLY A 747 19.27 18.92 14.89
CA GLY A 747 19.02 20.31 14.55
C GLY A 747 17.59 20.75 14.83
N ILE A 748 16.69 19.79 15.02
CA ILE A 748 15.26 19.99 15.32
C ILE A 748 14.90 19.15 16.54
N ILE A 749 13.83 19.54 17.24
CA ILE A 749 13.23 18.79 18.35
C ILE A 749 11.88 18.28 17.87
N LYS A 750 11.67 16.98 18.00
CA LYS A 750 10.40 16.34 17.73
C LYS A 750 9.49 16.47 18.94
N ILE A 751 8.33 17.06 18.78
CA ILE A 751 7.27 17.10 19.78
C ILE A 751 6.21 16.06 19.36
N GLU A 752 6.12 14.97 20.13
CA GLU A 752 5.14 13.92 19.86
C GLU A 752 3.75 14.37 20.30
N MET A 753 2.81 14.35 19.37
CA MET A 753 1.41 14.71 19.58
C MET A 753 0.56 13.44 19.53
N ASN A 754 -0.04 13.03 20.66
CA ASN A 754 -0.76 11.75 20.78
C ASN A 754 -1.89 11.52 19.75
N PHE A 755 -2.54 12.59 19.27
CA PHE A 755 -3.68 12.49 18.35
C PHE A 755 -3.49 13.29 17.04
N LEU A 756 -2.39 14.04 16.91
CA LEU A 756 -2.05 14.87 15.77
C LEU A 756 -0.70 14.43 15.18
N PRO A 757 -0.38 14.83 13.94
CA PRO A 757 0.96 14.63 13.40
C PRO A 757 2.03 15.25 14.29
N ASP A 758 3.17 14.58 14.43
CA ASP A 758 4.30 15.08 15.20
C ASP A 758 4.77 16.44 14.66
N VAL A 759 5.05 17.37 15.57
CA VAL A 759 5.56 18.70 15.22
C VAL A 759 7.08 18.72 15.38
N TYR A 760 7.77 19.29 14.40
CA TYR A 760 9.21 19.45 14.40
C TYR A 760 9.56 20.93 14.53
N VAL A 761 10.24 21.30 15.63
CA VAL A 761 10.64 22.68 15.91
C VAL A 761 12.16 22.80 15.84
N THR A 762 12.66 23.89 15.27
CA THR A 762 14.10 24.17 15.26
C THR A 762 14.66 24.24 16.68
N CYS A 763 15.80 23.57 16.91
CA CYS A 763 16.44 23.55 18.21
C CYS A 763 16.96 24.96 18.58
N GLU A 764 16.42 25.56 19.61
CA GLU A 764 16.79 26.92 20.08
C GLU A 764 18.27 27.02 20.52
N VAL A 765 18.84 25.93 21.08
CA VAL A 765 20.23 25.92 21.57
C VAL A 765 21.25 26.02 20.44
N CYS A 766 21.04 25.31 19.35
CA CYS A 766 21.97 25.32 18.20
C CYS A 766 21.43 26.06 16.98
N ASN A 767 20.23 26.61 17.04
CA ASN A 767 19.56 27.27 15.91
C ASN A 767 19.64 26.49 14.60
N GLY A 768 19.34 25.16 14.67
CA GLY A 768 19.41 24.26 13.51
C GLY A 768 20.81 23.77 13.12
N LYS A 769 21.89 24.34 13.68
CA LYS A 769 23.28 24.06 13.26
C LYS A 769 23.81 22.67 13.64
N ARG A 770 23.11 21.89 14.48
CA ARG A 770 23.40 20.50 14.86
C ARG A 770 24.62 20.28 15.76
N TYR A 771 25.52 21.27 15.93
CA TYR A 771 26.78 21.19 16.65
C TYR A 771 26.83 22.11 17.87
N ASN A 772 27.74 21.84 18.80
CA ASN A 772 28.05 22.72 19.89
C ASN A 772 28.96 23.87 19.40
N ARG A 773 29.06 24.93 20.22
CA ARG A 773 29.79 26.17 19.89
C ARG A 773 31.26 25.92 19.56
N GLU A 774 31.94 25.09 20.34
CA GLU A 774 33.37 24.86 20.18
C GLU A 774 33.71 24.15 18.84
N THR A 775 32.80 23.26 18.36
CA THR A 775 33.00 22.61 17.07
C THR A 775 32.77 23.58 15.91
N LEU A 776 31.85 24.58 16.07
CA LEU A 776 31.56 25.58 15.05
C LEU A 776 32.66 26.65 14.92
N GLU A 777 33.53 26.81 15.90
CA GLU A 777 34.68 27.71 15.84
C GLU A 777 35.73 27.26 14.82
N ILE A 778 35.85 25.96 14.54
CA ILE A 778 36.75 25.44 13.52
C ILE A 778 36.24 25.76 12.14
N LYS A 779 37.01 26.51 11.34
CA LYS A 779 36.63 27.00 10.03
C LYS A 779 37.62 26.57 8.94
N TYR A 780 37.12 26.12 7.81
CA TYR A 780 37.85 25.93 6.57
C TYR A 780 37.48 27.00 5.58
N ARG A 781 38.44 27.81 5.10
CA ARG A 781 38.17 28.96 4.22
C ARG A 781 37.04 29.87 4.72
N GLY A 782 37.02 30.14 6.04
CA GLY A 782 36.04 31.01 6.68
C GLY A 782 34.68 30.37 6.99
N LYS A 783 34.42 29.11 6.62
CA LYS A 783 33.16 28.38 6.84
C LYS A 783 33.30 27.30 7.88
N SER A 784 32.39 27.24 8.84
CA SER A 784 32.24 26.15 9.80
C SER A 784 31.62 24.90 9.12
N ILE A 785 31.69 23.74 9.81
CA ILE A 785 31.11 22.51 9.27
C ILE A 785 29.59 22.57 9.08
N ALA A 786 28.87 23.35 9.90
CA ALA A 786 27.44 23.60 9.73
C ALA A 786 27.15 24.41 8.47
N GLU A 787 27.89 25.51 8.25
CA GLU A 787 27.75 26.33 7.05
C GLU A 787 28.12 25.58 5.77
N VAL A 788 29.02 24.60 5.86
CA VAL A 788 29.31 23.68 4.73
C VAL A 788 28.14 22.76 4.46
N LEU A 789 27.42 22.27 5.47
CA LEU A 789 26.22 21.47 5.28
C LEU A 789 25.04 22.29 4.69
N GLU A 790 25.02 23.59 4.91
CA GLU A 790 24.02 24.51 4.36
C GLU A 790 24.30 24.87 2.89
N MET A 791 25.52 24.63 2.38
CA MET A 791 25.83 24.86 0.97
C MET A 791 25.02 23.95 0.04
N SER A 792 24.62 24.49 -1.10
CA SER A 792 24.14 23.67 -2.21
C SER A 792 25.31 22.85 -2.79
N VAL A 793 24.98 21.75 -3.51
CA VAL A 793 25.99 20.91 -4.18
C VAL A 793 26.83 21.74 -5.18
N SER A 794 26.21 22.69 -5.90
CA SER A 794 26.89 23.56 -6.87
C SER A 794 27.86 24.51 -6.18
N GLU A 795 27.48 25.16 -5.09
CA GLU A 795 28.37 26.02 -4.28
C GLU A 795 29.51 25.23 -3.68
N ALA A 796 29.22 24.05 -3.09
CA ALA A 796 30.23 23.18 -2.51
C ALA A 796 31.23 22.68 -3.57
N LEU A 797 30.81 22.47 -4.81
CA LEU A 797 31.69 22.04 -5.91
C LEU A 797 32.76 23.10 -6.19
N GLY A 798 32.40 24.37 -6.22
CA GLY A 798 33.37 25.48 -6.34
C GLY A 798 34.23 25.63 -5.07
N PHE A 799 33.63 25.53 -3.89
CA PHE A 799 34.32 25.69 -2.60
C PHE A 799 35.42 24.62 -2.37
N PHE A 800 35.17 23.36 -2.77
CA PHE A 800 36.08 22.23 -2.65
C PHE A 800 36.82 21.87 -3.96
N GLU A 801 36.95 22.79 -4.88
CA GLU A 801 37.53 22.53 -6.22
C GLU A 801 38.90 21.83 -6.15
N HIS A 802 39.73 22.18 -5.16
CA HIS A 802 41.10 21.66 -5.01
C HIS A 802 41.21 20.39 -4.18
N ILE A 803 40.07 19.76 -3.79
CA ILE A 803 40.06 18.51 -2.98
C ILE A 803 39.47 17.38 -3.81
N PRO A 804 40.30 16.55 -4.48
CA PRO A 804 39.84 15.56 -5.47
C PRO A 804 38.79 14.57 -4.93
N SER A 805 38.95 14.09 -3.69
CA SER A 805 38.04 13.11 -3.07
C SER A 805 36.63 13.66 -2.83
N ILE A 806 36.52 14.94 -2.46
CA ILE A 806 35.27 15.66 -2.27
C ILE A 806 34.70 16.06 -3.63
N LYS A 807 35.52 16.67 -4.52
CA LYS A 807 35.13 17.13 -5.86
C LYS A 807 34.49 16.00 -6.67
N LYS A 808 35.11 14.80 -6.68
CA LYS A 808 34.57 13.63 -7.42
C LYS A 808 33.11 13.33 -7.06
N LYS A 809 32.78 13.32 -5.76
CA LYS A 809 31.41 13.02 -5.29
C LYS A 809 30.42 14.16 -5.58
N LEU A 810 30.86 15.41 -5.42
CA LEU A 810 30.06 16.59 -5.75
C LEU A 810 29.77 16.67 -7.25
N THR A 811 30.78 16.35 -8.10
CA THR A 811 30.58 16.31 -9.56
C THR A 811 29.50 15.31 -9.95
N THR A 812 29.49 14.10 -9.36
CA THR A 812 28.47 13.08 -9.62
C THR A 812 27.06 13.55 -9.20
N LEU A 813 26.93 14.20 -8.04
CA LEU A 813 25.66 14.78 -7.59
C LEU A 813 25.18 15.89 -8.54
N ASN A 814 26.10 16.74 -9.03
CA ASN A 814 25.75 17.80 -9.97
C ASN A 814 25.37 17.24 -11.35
N GLU A 815 26.06 16.21 -11.84
CA GLU A 815 25.77 15.56 -13.14
C GLU A 815 24.38 14.92 -13.19
N VAL A 816 23.86 14.41 -12.05
CA VAL A 816 22.48 13.88 -11.96
C VAL A 816 21.41 14.98 -11.79
N GLY A 817 21.79 16.27 -11.90
CA GLY A 817 20.86 17.39 -11.80
C GLY A 817 20.49 17.78 -10.36
N LEU A 818 21.30 17.43 -9.36
CA LEU A 818 21.08 17.77 -7.96
C LEU A 818 21.96 18.94 -7.47
N GLY A 819 22.39 19.83 -8.36
CA GLY A 819 23.22 20.98 -8.02
C GLY A 819 22.58 21.92 -6.99
N TYR A 820 21.28 21.99 -6.93
CA TYR A 820 20.50 22.91 -6.09
C TYR A 820 20.24 22.41 -4.67
N ILE A 821 20.30 21.09 -4.40
CA ILE A 821 20.03 20.57 -3.05
C ILE A 821 21.16 20.92 -2.08
N HIS A 822 20.82 21.13 -0.79
CA HIS A 822 21.82 21.38 0.24
C HIS A 822 22.44 20.07 0.72
N LEU A 823 23.74 20.10 1.04
CA LEU A 823 24.49 18.92 1.49
C LEU A 823 23.89 18.29 2.76
N GLY A 824 23.41 19.14 3.68
CA GLY A 824 22.79 18.75 4.94
C GLY A 824 21.28 18.64 4.90
N GLN A 825 20.63 18.76 3.74
CA GLN A 825 19.18 18.65 3.60
C GLN A 825 18.68 17.31 4.15
N GLN A 826 17.65 17.34 4.98
CA GLN A 826 17.14 16.14 5.63
C GLN A 826 16.55 15.16 4.58
N ALA A 827 16.82 13.88 4.75
CA ALA A 827 16.30 12.84 3.85
C ALA A 827 14.76 12.82 3.73
N THR A 828 14.07 13.24 4.78
CA THR A 828 12.61 13.30 4.86
C THR A 828 12.00 14.46 4.08
N THR A 829 12.80 15.48 3.70
CA THR A 829 12.34 16.63 2.90
C THR A 829 12.65 16.46 1.41
N LEU A 830 13.41 15.44 1.03
CA LEU A 830 13.68 15.13 -0.37
C LEU A 830 12.44 14.51 -1.03
N SER A 831 12.17 14.90 -2.28
CA SER A 831 11.20 14.21 -3.13
C SER A 831 11.68 12.79 -3.47
N GLY A 832 10.77 11.90 -3.90
CA GLY A 832 11.12 10.54 -4.31
C GLY A 832 12.16 10.52 -5.44
N GLY A 833 12.02 11.41 -6.43
CA GLY A 833 12.96 11.54 -7.54
C GLY A 833 14.34 12.08 -7.11
N GLU A 834 14.39 13.04 -6.17
CA GLU A 834 15.65 13.51 -5.59
C GLU A 834 16.38 12.40 -4.82
N ALA A 835 15.65 11.65 -3.96
CA ALA A 835 16.21 10.52 -3.22
C ALA A 835 16.78 9.46 -4.18
N GLN A 836 16.09 9.15 -5.26
CA GLN A 836 16.53 8.20 -6.29
C GLN A 836 17.79 8.68 -6.99
N ARG A 837 17.86 9.97 -7.35
CA ARG A 837 19.06 10.56 -7.99
C ARG A 837 20.27 10.60 -7.03
N VAL A 838 20.07 10.80 -5.72
CA VAL A 838 21.16 10.68 -4.72
C VAL A 838 21.69 9.25 -4.66
N LYS A 839 20.81 8.23 -4.73
CA LYS A 839 21.21 6.81 -4.80
C LYS A 839 22.01 6.54 -6.07
N LEU A 840 21.54 7.03 -7.22
CA LEU A 840 22.21 6.90 -8.51
C LEU A 840 23.60 7.55 -8.47
N ALA A 841 23.73 8.78 -7.94
CA ALA A 841 25.01 9.48 -7.80
C ALA A 841 25.98 8.69 -6.92
N THR A 842 25.48 8.02 -5.86
CA THR A 842 26.30 7.18 -4.99
C THR A 842 26.88 5.99 -5.75
N GLU A 843 26.09 5.30 -6.54
CA GLU A 843 26.55 4.15 -7.34
C GLU A 843 27.52 4.58 -8.45
N LEU A 844 27.27 5.70 -9.11
CA LEU A 844 28.18 6.29 -10.11
C LEU A 844 29.56 6.65 -9.55
N SER A 845 29.63 7.06 -8.29
CA SER A 845 30.89 7.43 -7.62
C SER A 845 31.78 6.23 -7.29
N LYS A 846 31.20 5.00 -7.28
CA LYS A 846 31.93 3.75 -7.03
C LYS A 846 32.68 3.28 -8.28
N THR A 847 33.70 2.44 -8.08
CA THR A 847 34.37 1.75 -9.20
C THR A 847 33.45 0.66 -9.74
N SER A 848 33.11 0.70 -11.04
CA SER A 848 32.24 -0.27 -11.68
C SER A 848 33.03 -1.52 -12.10
N THR A 849 32.41 -2.71 -11.92
CA THR A 849 32.94 -3.99 -12.41
C THR A 849 32.60 -4.25 -13.87
N SER A 850 31.96 -3.33 -14.59
CA SER A 850 31.44 -3.46 -15.97
C SER A 850 30.38 -4.57 -16.20
N LYS A 851 29.88 -5.25 -15.14
CA LYS A 851 28.84 -6.29 -15.21
C LYS A 851 27.77 -6.07 -14.17
N THR A 852 27.52 -4.82 -13.79
CA THR A 852 26.45 -4.47 -12.85
C THR A 852 25.13 -4.34 -13.58
N PHE A 853 24.08 -4.92 -13.01
CA PHE A 853 22.70 -4.81 -13.49
C PHE A 853 21.93 -3.79 -12.63
N TYR A 854 21.63 -2.63 -13.20
CA TYR A 854 20.90 -1.55 -12.55
C TYR A 854 19.42 -1.65 -12.89
N ILE A 855 18.57 -1.52 -11.87
CA ILE A 855 17.12 -1.47 -11.98
C ILE A 855 16.66 -0.10 -11.47
N LEU A 856 15.88 0.64 -12.28
CA LEU A 856 15.31 1.92 -11.91
C LEU A 856 13.81 1.91 -12.15
N ASP A 857 13.05 2.42 -11.18
CA ASP A 857 11.59 2.53 -11.27
C ASP A 857 11.19 4.00 -11.43
N GLU A 858 10.62 4.33 -12.59
CA GLU A 858 10.13 5.67 -12.99
C GLU A 858 11.09 6.81 -12.63
N PRO A 859 12.37 6.78 -13.09
CA PRO A 859 13.37 7.75 -12.66
C PRO A 859 13.15 9.17 -13.20
N THR A 860 12.20 9.38 -14.10
CA THR A 860 11.86 10.72 -14.64
C THR A 860 10.74 11.43 -13.89
N THR A 861 10.23 10.82 -12.83
CA THR A 861 9.20 11.40 -11.96
C THR A 861 9.63 12.77 -11.42
N GLY A 862 8.79 13.80 -11.64
CA GLY A 862 9.07 15.19 -11.20
C GLY A 862 10.19 15.90 -11.93
N LEU A 863 10.59 15.44 -13.12
CA LEU A 863 11.68 16.03 -13.88
C LEU A 863 11.19 16.85 -15.07
N HIS A 864 11.73 18.05 -15.17
CA HIS A 864 11.63 18.85 -16.40
C HIS A 864 12.44 18.21 -17.55
N PHE A 865 12.09 18.49 -18.81
CA PHE A 865 12.78 17.96 -20.01
C PHE A 865 14.31 18.08 -19.97
N GLU A 866 14.85 19.20 -19.43
CA GLU A 866 16.29 19.40 -19.28
C GLU A 866 16.91 18.45 -18.25
N ASP A 867 16.21 18.21 -17.14
CA ASP A 867 16.66 17.28 -16.09
C ASP A 867 16.63 15.84 -16.63
N ILE A 868 15.61 15.48 -17.44
CA ILE A 868 15.54 14.19 -18.16
C ILE A 868 16.73 14.02 -19.09
N ARG A 869 17.09 15.06 -19.85
CA ARG A 869 18.27 15.04 -20.74
C ARG A 869 19.55 14.76 -19.95
N MET A 870 19.72 15.41 -18.79
CA MET A 870 20.90 15.19 -17.94
C MET A 870 20.92 13.76 -17.38
N LEU A 871 19.79 13.26 -16.88
CA LEU A 871 19.65 11.90 -16.39
C LEU A 871 19.97 10.85 -17.47
N LEU A 872 19.44 11.02 -18.69
CA LEU A 872 19.70 10.12 -19.81
C LEU A 872 21.19 10.08 -20.16
N ASN A 873 21.88 11.21 -20.15
CA ASN A 873 23.33 11.25 -20.38
C ASN A 873 24.10 10.41 -19.34
N VAL A 874 23.64 10.43 -18.09
CA VAL A 874 24.22 9.63 -17.00
C VAL A 874 23.96 8.15 -17.20
N LEU A 875 22.72 7.76 -17.53
CA LEU A 875 22.35 6.35 -17.78
C LEU A 875 23.10 5.80 -18.99
N GLN A 876 23.25 6.59 -20.07
CA GLN A 876 24.04 6.20 -21.24
C GLN A 876 25.52 5.97 -20.89
N LYS A 877 26.15 6.87 -20.07
CA LYS A 877 27.51 6.68 -19.57
C LYS A 877 27.67 5.36 -18.76
N LEU A 878 26.64 4.94 -18.01
CA LEU A 878 26.67 3.65 -17.29
C LEU A 878 26.71 2.47 -18.26
N VAL A 879 25.87 2.51 -19.30
CA VAL A 879 25.80 1.44 -20.29
C VAL A 879 27.08 1.40 -21.13
N ASP A 880 27.65 2.55 -21.49
CA ASP A 880 28.93 2.64 -22.24
C ASP A 880 30.10 2.02 -21.47
N ARG A 881 30.01 1.95 -20.14
CA ARG A 881 30.98 1.24 -19.29
C ARG A 881 30.74 -0.29 -19.23
N GLY A 882 29.82 -0.85 -20.02
CA GLY A 882 29.50 -2.27 -20.09
C GLY A 882 28.43 -2.76 -19.10
N ASN A 883 27.79 -1.86 -18.33
CA ASN A 883 26.73 -2.24 -17.42
C ASN A 883 25.39 -2.41 -18.15
N SER A 884 24.48 -3.17 -17.55
CA SER A 884 23.09 -3.31 -18.00
C SER A 884 22.20 -2.37 -17.19
N VAL A 885 21.34 -1.62 -17.85
CA VAL A 885 20.40 -0.71 -17.20
C VAL A 885 18.99 -1.05 -17.67
N ILE A 886 18.13 -1.45 -16.75
CA ILE A 886 16.71 -1.65 -16.99
C ILE A 886 15.90 -0.60 -16.26
N VAL A 887 14.95 0.02 -16.95
CA VAL A 887 14.13 1.12 -16.43
C VAL A 887 12.66 0.82 -16.68
N ILE A 888 11.82 0.95 -15.65
CA ILE A 888 10.37 1.01 -15.83
C ILE A 888 10.02 2.45 -16.15
N GLU A 889 9.39 2.72 -17.31
CA GLU A 889 9.11 4.09 -17.74
C GLU A 889 7.89 4.23 -18.65
N HIS A 890 7.26 5.41 -18.55
CA HIS A 890 6.17 5.87 -19.39
C HIS A 890 6.55 7.08 -20.27
N ASN A 891 7.64 7.77 -19.91
CA ASN A 891 8.10 8.96 -20.62
C ASN A 891 8.61 8.59 -22.01
N LEU A 892 8.00 9.17 -23.05
CA LEU A 892 8.33 8.86 -24.44
C LEU A 892 9.74 9.31 -24.84
N ASP A 893 10.27 10.35 -24.18
CA ASP A 893 11.64 10.81 -24.42
C ASP A 893 12.68 9.79 -23.96
N VAL A 894 12.40 9.08 -22.85
CA VAL A 894 13.23 7.98 -22.37
C VAL A 894 13.08 6.76 -23.29
N ILE A 895 11.83 6.38 -23.59
CA ILE A 895 11.55 5.19 -24.41
C ILE A 895 12.20 5.30 -25.79
N LYS A 896 12.10 6.48 -26.45
CA LYS A 896 12.71 6.66 -27.78
C LYS A 896 14.24 6.60 -27.78
N THR A 897 14.90 6.81 -26.62
CA THR A 897 16.36 6.75 -26.49
C THR A 897 16.90 5.37 -26.08
N ALA A 898 16.03 4.42 -25.72
CA ALA A 898 16.40 3.08 -25.30
C ALA A 898 17.01 2.24 -26.43
N ASP A 899 17.92 1.32 -26.11
CA ASP A 899 18.41 0.32 -27.06
C ASP A 899 17.37 -0.79 -27.29
N TRP A 900 16.57 -1.10 -26.26
CA TRP A 900 15.59 -2.18 -26.26
C TRP A 900 14.37 -1.84 -25.42
N VAL A 901 13.19 -2.18 -25.89
CA VAL A 901 11.91 -1.93 -25.24
C VAL A 901 11.15 -3.24 -25.04
N ILE A 902 10.55 -3.41 -23.88
CA ILE A 902 9.63 -4.50 -23.55
C ILE A 902 8.31 -3.85 -23.16
N ASP A 903 7.28 -4.03 -23.98
CA ASP A 903 5.95 -3.44 -23.77
C ASP A 903 4.96 -4.48 -23.23
N LEU A 904 4.36 -4.19 -22.07
CA LEU A 904 3.41 -5.05 -21.36
C LEU A 904 1.98 -4.51 -21.49
N GLY A 905 1.03 -5.41 -21.59
CA GLY A 905 -0.39 -5.03 -21.72
C GLY A 905 -1.31 -6.24 -21.95
N PRO A 906 -2.42 -6.07 -22.71
CA PRO A 906 -2.87 -4.80 -23.36
C PRO A 906 -3.46 -3.76 -22.41
N GLU A 907 -4.11 -4.19 -21.31
CA GLU A 907 -4.75 -3.34 -20.30
C GLU A 907 -4.11 -3.55 -18.92
N GLY A 908 -4.66 -2.93 -17.88
CA GLY A 908 -4.27 -3.15 -16.49
C GLY A 908 -5.05 -4.30 -15.84
N GLY A 909 -4.55 -4.82 -14.70
CA GLY A 909 -5.21 -5.89 -13.93
C GLY A 909 -5.25 -7.21 -14.67
N ASP A 910 -6.37 -7.93 -14.56
CA ASP A 910 -6.53 -9.27 -15.14
C ASP A 910 -6.51 -9.30 -16.69
N GLU A 911 -6.82 -8.18 -17.33
CA GLU A 911 -6.71 -8.06 -18.79
C GLU A 911 -5.27 -7.77 -19.26
N GLY A 912 -4.34 -7.50 -18.33
CA GLY A 912 -2.93 -7.26 -18.56
C GLY A 912 -2.05 -8.51 -18.45
N GLY A 913 -0.80 -8.30 -18.09
CA GLY A 913 0.14 -9.37 -17.73
C GLY A 913 0.72 -10.16 -18.91
N THR A 914 0.64 -9.66 -20.14
CA THR A 914 1.25 -10.25 -21.32
C THR A 914 2.29 -9.33 -21.96
N VAL A 915 3.25 -9.91 -22.68
CA VAL A 915 4.23 -9.16 -23.47
C VAL A 915 3.62 -8.88 -24.84
N LEU A 916 3.41 -7.60 -25.17
CA LEU A 916 2.82 -7.19 -26.46
C LEU A 916 3.86 -7.00 -27.56
N ALA A 917 4.97 -6.37 -27.19
CA ALA A 917 6.03 -6.06 -28.14
C ALA A 917 7.40 -6.08 -27.47
N VAL A 918 8.41 -6.57 -28.21
CA VAL A 918 9.81 -6.57 -27.77
C VAL A 918 10.69 -6.20 -28.95
N GLY A 919 11.64 -5.34 -28.74
CA GLY A 919 12.59 -4.94 -29.80
C GLY A 919 13.11 -3.52 -29.62
N THR A 920 13.69 -2.96 -30.68
CA THR A 920 14.07 -1.54 -30.67
C THR A 920 12.83 -0.64 -30.65
N PRO A 921 12.90 0.61 -30.19
CA PRO A 921 11.76 1.53 -30.22
C PRO A 921 11.10 1.65 -31.60
N GLU A 922 11.88 1.57 -32.68
CA GLU A 922 11.39 1.60 -34.07
C GLU A 922 10.61 0.34 -34.45
N GLN A 923 11.00 -0.81 -33.92
CA GLN A 923 10.27 -2.08 -34.10
C GLN A 923 8.95 -2.07 -33.32
N VAL A 924 8.97 -1.65 -32.07
CA VAL A 924 7.78 -1.51 -31.21
C VAL A 924 6.78 -0.50 -31.81
N ALA A 925 7.26 0.60 -32.39
CA ALA A 925 6.41 1.59 -33.08
C ALA A 925 5.57 1.02 -34.24
N LYS A 926 5.95 -0.15 -34.80
CA LYS A 926 5.22 -0.80 -35.90
C LYS A 926 4.13 -1.77 -35.39
N VAL A 927 4.13 -2.11 -34.11
CA VAL A 927 3.18 -3.08 -33.53
C VAL A 927 1.84 -2.41 -33.29
N LYS A 928 0.79 -2.85 -34.00
CA LYS A 928 -0.55 -2.24 -33.98
C LYS A 928 -1.24 -2.32 -32.60
N ASN A 929 -1.04 -3.38 -31.86
CA ASN A 929 -1.69 -3.63 -30.56
C ASN A 929 -0.94 -2.99 -29.38
N SER A 930 0.20 -2.32 -29.62
CA SER A 930 0.97 -1.60 -28.62
C SER A 930 0.52 -0.15 -28.54
N TYR A 931 -0.03 0.26 -27.42
CA TYR A 931 -0.34 1.68 -27.20
C TYR A 931 0.93 2.53 -27.19
N THR A 932 1.98 2.10 -26.49
CA THR A 932 3.30 2.75 -26.52
C THR A 932 3.83 2.87 -27.94
N GLY A 933 3.69 1.80 -28.75
CA GLY A 933 4.08 1.80 -30.17
C GLY A 933 3.33 2.84 -30.99
N HIS A 934 2.06 3.04 -30.73
CA HIS A 934 1.27 4.07 -31.39
C HIS A 934 1.80 5.49 -31.13
N TYR A 935 2.13 5.82 -29.88
CA TYR A 935 2.70 7.12 -29.51
C TYR A 935 4.12 7.31 -30.08
N LEU A 936 4.97 6.27 -30.04
CA LEU A 936 6.30 6.30 -30.66
C LEU A 936 6.22 6.54 -32.17
N ASN A 937 5.26 5.92 -32.86
CA ASN A 937 5.06 6.10 -34.30
C ASN A 937 4.75 7.57 -34.66
N LYS A 938 3.96 8.27 -33.82
CA LYS A 938 3.73 9.71 -33.99
C LYS A 938 5.03 10.50 -33.94
N ILE A 939 5.91 10.22 -32.97
CA ILE A 939 7.20 10.88 -32.79
C ILE A 939 8.13 10.63 -33.98
N PHE A 940 8.20 9.40 -34.48
CA PHE A 940 9.08 9.02 -35.60
C PHE A 940 8.57 9.56 -36.96
N LYS A 941 7.23 9.62 -37.19
CA LYS A 941 6.62 10.15 -38.41
C LYS A 941 6.85 11.66 -38.60
N VAL A 942 6.85 12.44 -37.54
CA VAL A 942 7.17 13.87 -37.57
C VAL A 942 8.59 14.12 -38.10
N ARG A 943 9.51 13.14 -37.97
CA ARG A 943 10.90 13.22 -38.47
C ARG A 943 11.03 12.91 -39.99
N GLY A 944 10.12 12.09 -40.53
CA GLY A 944 10.13 11.70 -41.96
C GLY A 944 9.58 12.77 -42.92
N LYS A 945 9.03 13.87 -42.40
CA LYS A 945 8.48 15.00 -43.18
C LYS A 945 9.37 16.24 -43.20
N LYS A 946 10.63 16.13 -42.74
CA LYS A 946 11.64 17.24 -42.84
C LYS A 946 12.80 16.82 -43.71
#